data_3856d1187fce36657bc6b63da8cb7332
#
_entry.id   3856d1187fce36657bc6b63da8cb7332
#
_cell.length_a   1.000
_cell.length_b   1.000
_cell.length_c   1.000
_cell.angle_alpha   90.00
_cell.angle_beta   90.00
_cell.angle_gamma   90.00
#
_symmetry.space_group_name_H-M   'P 1'
#
loop_
_entity.id
_entity.type
_entity.pdbx_description
1 polymer ?
#
loop_
_entity_poly.entity_id
_entity_poly.type
_entity_poly.pdbx_seq_one_letter_code
_entity_poly.pdbx_strand_id
1 'polypeptide(L)'
;MSKTWLGWGLLVWAWASAGAAEGPIAAVTYRSGQPVRPAPDGTILCEAEEFAVDQPGWQARPWGENYFAGTFANTFLSRKAFLGAPEDGAETTATLAVQVAEPGRYLVLVRYEATHRFQTQFRVKIEQAGRVRMDRLYGATDNVKIWPFGERLKTHVAWSWGAVENVVWEGHDAAADLDRGLAKITLVAGPQPAPQARRHVDLVMLTRDEAQVRQRIEKENYLPLDGMLTQAGDVWARLINQPDGSAMRLTLPNGTEHSPYWVHLRTWKPVVMTAEPGQTVDWTEVGSLLDTLNDGQWNLKAASVEPDRPLHYRLELGVRTAAGAIDKIAEFESRQPALRLTYQADTRYARRFGVQEQVLFDLLAYLKKIPMRGRTPTQTPIYGYTFTPGLSPRYDAAVREFRELFSLRLTSPEPVAGTYVDWRGQSPEKLQETCKKLSETERRNIAVVSLGDEIGLPAPDAQAATEGFVAFLKAQRVAASEVDPASGGDWSKVAFSPDLQLKKSKPALYYWSLRYRHHFGIQAIKRQTDVLRRWLPNAGIGANFSPQHGSPGQFYLGQVFQWVNCFRQDGLTLPWAEDYAWGIPLGTQQMNACNLDLFRAALRGKPDRKILYYVMPHWPGNTPNSWRRMFHNALGHGMKIVDLFEFRPVQAAYTENHVSNPETYAAVLRTFRELGLYEDLVQAGQRRPAEAGLWFSETSDIWADYEGSFGTAKRALYIAILHQQLPLDFLVEQDALDGTLARYRVLYLTDRHVSRAAAAKIAAWVQGGGRLFATAGAGMFDEYHQPNQTLRELLGVELTSLAEPADAQVAFIKQDLPFARALDAVTWSGHWLGVTGAVARLKAGSGATVEGTYLDGSPAVVARHAGKGEVRTCGFLPGLTYFHPAIPRRPVDRGATDDSMTHFVPTQFDPAAARLIGSIAEPLVRPVTCSQPLVEASVIESPSGAVIVLANWSGGPVRDLAVTAHIPLPSRQAALASGAKLKVSTDGARTTFCFDLDVADVLMLR
;
A
#
# COMPACT_ATOMS: atom_id res chain seq x y z
N MET A 1 22.73 36.72 22.04
CA MET A 1 22.64 38.18 21.89
C MET A 1 21.55 38.50 20.89
N SER A 2 20.59 39.30 21.33
CA SER A 2 19.42 39.88 20.69
C SER A 2 18.69 39.07 19.59
N LYS A 3 17.59 38.49 20.03
CA LYS A 3 16.47 38.07 19.22
C LYS A 3 15.75 39.32 18.71
N THR A 4 15.68 39.49 17.42
CA THR A 4 14.70 40.35 16.75
C THR A 4 13.71 39.46 16.00
N TRP A 5 12.59 39.21 16.64
CA TRP A 5 11.38 38.69 16.00
C TRP A 5 10.75 39.83 15.22
N LEU A 6 10.85 39.76 13.90
CA LEU A 6 10.03 40.59 13.02
C LEU A 6 8.63 39.98 12.95
N GLY A 7 7.65 40.76 13.34
CA GLY A 7 6.26 40.41 13.40
C GLY A 7 5.72 40.01 12.01
N TRP A 8 5.15 38.86 11.98
CA TRP A 8 4.39 38.35 10.84
C TRP A 8 2.95 38.80 10.98
N GLY A 9 2.54 39.72 10.10
CA GLY A 9 1.12 40.06 9.98
C GLY A 9 0.34 38.90 9.41
N LEU A 10 -0.37 38.18 10.27
CA LEU A 10 -1.43 37.28 9.90
C LEU A 10 -2.61 38.12 9.37
N LEU A 11 -2.72 38.25 8.06
CA LEU A 11 -3.98 38.67 7.44
C LEU A 11 -4.88 37.46 7.34
N VAL A 12 -5.67 37.26 8.40
CA VAL A 12 -6.78 36.30 8.41
C VAL A 12 -7.84 36.85 7.46
N TRP A 13 -8.19 36.10 6.46
CA TRP A 13 -9.35 36.36 5.61
C TRP A 13 -10.60 36.22 6.47
N ALA A 14 -11.05 37.25 7.09
CA ALA A 14 -12.33 37.30 7.75
C ALA A 14 -13.43 37.44 6.71
N TRP A 15 -14.01 36.35 6.30
CA TRP A 15 -15.40 36.43 5.82
C TRP A 15 -16.22 36.83 7.02
N ALA A 16 -16.91 37.98 6.92
CA ALA A 16 -17.81 38.43 7.94
C ALA A 16 -18.78 37.29 8.25
N SER A 17 -18.63 36.67 9.39
CA SER A 17 -19.60 35.75 9.95
C SER A 17 -20.81 36.57 10.41
N ALA A 18 -21.77 36.81 9.51
CA ALA A 18 -23.13 36.99 9.94
C ALA A 18 -23.50 35.64 10.62
N GLY A 19 -23.73 35.68 11.94
CA GLY A 19 -24.20 34.53 12.70
C GLY A 19 -25.49 34.02 12.13
N ALA A 20 -25.41 33.06 11.23
CA ALA A 20 -26.54 32.24 10.80
C ALA A 20 -26.60 31.03 11.72
N ALA A 21 -27.75 30.82 12.33
CA ALA A 21 -28.07 29.62 13.06
C ALA A 21 -27.67 28.37 12.25
N GLU A 22 -27.20 27.35 12.95
CA GLU A 22 -26.83 26.05 12.38
C GLU A 22 -28.03 25.39 11.69
N GLY A 23 -28.29 25.77 10.47
CA GLY A 23 -29.16 25.07 9.56
C GLY A 23 -28.42 23.93 8.87
N PRO A 24 -29.15 22.95 8.30
CA PRO A 24 -28.51 21.90 7.53
C PRO A 24 -27.55 22.51 6.48
N ILE A 25 -26.36 21.95 6.31
CA ILE A 25 -25.35 22.38 5.36
C ILE A 25 -26.03 22.51 4.01
N ALA A 26 -26.11 23.73 3.47
CA ALA A 26 -26.70 23.94 2.15
C ALA A 26 -25.90 23.13 1.12
N ALA A 27 -26.59 22.41 0.27
CA ALA A 27 -25.94 21.63 -0.80
C ALA A 27 -25.07 22.56 -1.63
N VAL A 28 -23.84 22.13 -1.90
CA VAL A 28 -22.93 22.91 -2.76
C VAL A 28 -23.52 22.99 -4.15
N THR A 29 -23.68 24.21 -4.66
CA THR A 29 -24.18 24.44 -6.00
C THR A 29 -23.00 24.68 -6.94
N TYR A 30 -22.77 23.76 -7.82
CA TYR A 30 -21.70 23.85 -8.84
C TYR A 30 -22.12 24.60 -10.11
N ARG A 31 -23.40 24.90 -10.26
CA ARG A 31 -24.00 25.35 -11.50
C ARG A 31 -23.81 26.85 -11.72
N SER A 32 -23.33 27.21 -12.91
CA SER A 32 -23.35 28.58 -13.38
C SER A 32 -24.74 29.05 -13.81
N GLY A 33 -25.63 28.09 -14.16
CA GLY A 33 -26.96 28.37 -14.72
C GLY A 33 -26.92 28.86 -16.16
N GLN A 34 -25.76 28.98 -16.78
CA GLN A 34 -25.57 29.42 -18.14
C GLN A 34 -25.22 28.25 -19.07
N PRO A 35 -25.60 28.31 -20.36
CA PRO A 35 -25.13 27.32 -21.32
C PRO A 35 -23.60 27.31 -21.42
N VAL A 36 -23.00 26.12 -21.46
CA VAL A 36 -21.56 25.97 -21.67
C VAL A 36 -21.17 26.47 -23.04
N ARG A 37 -20.17 27.31 -23.10
CA ARG A 37 -19.64 27.88 -24.34
C ARG A 37 -18.42 27.10 -24.83
N PRO A 38 -18.19 27.03 -26.14
CA PRO A 38 -16.98 26.40 -26.65
C PRO A 38 -15.73 27.22 -26.25
N ALA A 39 -14.63 26.50 -26.08
CA ALA A 39 -13.30 27.07 -25.96
C ALA A 39 -12.86 27.74 -27.30
N PRO A 40 -11.73 28.48 -27.28
CA PRO A 40 -11.19 29.09 -28.50
C PRO A 40 -10.89 28.09 -29.63
N ASP A 41 -10.58 26.88 -29.32
CA ASP A 41 -10.35 25.78 -30.27
C ASP A 41 -11.66 25.10 -30.76
N GLY A 42 -12.82 25.58 -30.31
CA GLY A 42 -14.12 25.07 -30.67
C GLY A 42 -14.56 23.84 -29.84
N THR A 43 -13.75 23.33 -28.93
CA THR A 43 -14.11 22.24 -28.02
C THR A 43 -15.12 22.71 -26.98
N ILE A 44 -16.17 21.93 -26.72
CA ILE A 44 -17.14 22.19 -25.65
C ILE A 44 -16.87 21.19 -24.55
N LEU A 45 -16.50 21.69 -23.37
CA LEU A 45 -16.25 20.87 -22.21
C LEU A 45 -17.29 21.14 -21.13
N CYS A 46 -17.96 20.09 -20.71
CA CYS A 46 -19.01 20.14 -19.71
C CYS A 46 -18.53 19.42 -18.44
N GLU A 47 -18.47 20.17 -17.35
CA GLU A 47 -18.27 19.60 -16.02
C GLU A 47 -19.55 18.87 -15.61
N ALA A 48 -19.42 17.60 -15.21
CA ALA A 48 -20.62 16.78 -14.94
C ALA A 48 -21.40 17.27 -13.72
N GLU A 49 -20.73 17.81 -12.73
CA GLU A 49 -21.38 18.37 -11.53
C GLU A 49 -22.21 19.64 -11.81
N GLU A 50 -22.07 20.23 -13.00
CA GLU A 50 -22.90 21.38 -13.41
C GLU A 50 -24.24 20.98 -14.02
N PHE A 51 -24.47 19.70 -14.29
CA PHE A 51 -25.73 19.24 -14.81
C PHE A 51 -26.88 19.49 -13.84
N ALA A 52 -28.00 19.95 -14.39
CA ALA A 52 -29.24 20.11 -13.65
C ALA A 52 -29.87 18.76 -13.34
N VAL A 53 -30.22 18.54 -12.12
CA VAL A 53 -30.94 17.36 -11.68
C VAL A 53 -32.35 17.78 -11.29
N ASP A 54 -33.33 17.31 -12.05
CA ASP A 54 -34.72 17.74 -11.92
C ASP A 54 -35.54 16.87 -10.92
N GLN A 55 -34.98 15.75 -10.48
CA GLN A 55 -35.61 14.80 -9.57
C GLN A 55 -34.55 14.09 -8.70
N PRO A 56 -34.94 13.45 -7.58
CA PRO A 56 -33.99 12.67 -6.78
C PRO A 56 -33.28 11.62 -7.65
N GLY A 57 -31.98 11.55 -7.55
CA GLY A 57 -31.17 10.61 -8.34
C GLY A 57 -29.73 11.06 -8.47
N TRP A 58 -29.35 11.57 -9.63
CA TRP A 58 -28.02 12.13 -9.83
C TRP A 58 -27.70 13.21 -8.80
N GLN A 59 -26.49 13.21 -8.29
CA GLN A 59 -26.00 14.18 -7.32
C GLN A 59 -24.59 14.63 -7.69
N ALA A 60 -24.37 15.93 -7.66
CA ALA A 60 -23.04 16.49 -7.68
C ALA A 60 -22.35 16.13 -6.35
N ARG A 61 -21.23 15.46 -6.44
CA ARG A 61 -20.47 14.97 -5.30
C ARG A 61 -19.07 15.53 -5.32
N PRO A 62 -18.64 16.14 -4.24
CA PRO A 62 -17.26 16.59 -4.13
C PRO A 62 -16.31 15.41 -3.90
N TRP A 63 -15.06 15.70 -4.10
CA TRP A 63 -13.93 14.84 -3.75
C TRP A 63 -14.06 14.26 -2.34
N GLY A 64 -13.66 13.02 -2.18
CA GLY A 64 -13.61 12.33 -0.89
C GLY A 64 -14.86 11.53 -0.50
N GLU A 65 -15.96 11.59 -1.28
CA GLU A 65 -17.15 10.79 -1.00
C GLU A 65 -17.03 9.33 -1.40
N ASN A 66 -16.06 9.00 -2.23
CA ASN A 66 -15.84 7.64 -2.67
C ASN A 66 -14.37 7.37 -3.00
N TYR A 67 -14.09 6.13 -3.37
CA TYR A 67 -12.76 5.72 -3.79
C TYR A 67 -12.20 6.56 -4.94
N PHE A 68 -12.99 6.76 -6.00
CA PHE A 68 -12.57 7.48 -7.19
C PHE A 68 -12.07 8.89 -6.85
N ALA A 69 -12.81 9.60 -6.03
CA ALA A 69 -12.44 10.92 -5.60
C ALA A 69 -11.36 10.93 -4.50
N GLY A 70 -11.26 9.84 -3.73
CA GLY A 70 -10.36 9.71 -2.59
C GLY A 70 -8.97 9.17 -2.91
N THR A 71 -8.62 9.03 -4.18
CA THR A 71 -7.34 8.44 -4.61
C THR A 71 -6.51 9.46 -5.39
N PHE A 72 -5.41 9.03 -5.97
CA PHE A 72 -4.70 9.83 -6.98
C PHE A 72 -5.61 10.26 -8.14
N ALA A 73 -6.71 9.55 -8.36
CA ALA A 73 -7.69 9.94 -9.36
C ALA A 73 -8.26 11.33 -9.12
N ASN A 74 -8.28 11.84 -7.89
CA ASN A 74 -8.71 13.20 -7.63
C ASN A 74 -7.79 14.24 -8.31
N THR A 75 -6.55 13.89 -8.59
CA THR A 75 -5.63 14.71 -9.40
C THR A 75 -6.14 14.86 -10.83
N PHE A 76 -6.95 13.91 -11.27
CA PHE A 76 -7.53 13.85 -12.62
C PHE A 76 -9.00 14.24 -12.66
N LEU A 77 -9.64 14.42 -11.51
CA LEU A 77 -10.97 14.99 -11.44
C LEU A 77 -10.90 16.48 -11.79
N SER A 78 -11.68 16.86 -12.77
CA SER A 78 -11.86 18.26 -13.04
C SER A 78 -12.58 18.91 -11.87
N ARG A 79 -12.10 20.08 -11.43
CA ARG A 79 -12.64 20.85 -10.30
C ARG A 79 -12.90 20.02 -9.03
N LYS A 80 -12.32 18.83 -8.92
CA LYS A 80 -12.47 17.95 -7.77
C LYS A 80 -13.91 17.62 -7.39
N ALA A 81 -14.75 17.49 -8.38
CA ALA A 81 -16.13 17.10 -8.24
C ALA A 81 -16.53 16.16 -9.38
N PHE A 82 -17.64 15.51 -9.24
CA PHE A 82 -18.22 14.62 -10.24
C PHE A 82 -19.71 14.49 -10.02
N LEU A 83 -20.41 13.97 -11.02
CA LEU A 83 -21.82 13.64 -10.92
C LEU A 83 -21.98 12.13 -10.65
N GLY A 84 -22.61 11.77 -9.54
CA GLY A 84 -22.87 10.39 -9.15
C GLY A 84 -24.33 10.02 -9.24
N ALA A 85 -24.66 8.89 -9.86
CA ALA A 85 -26.00 8.33 -9.83
C ALA A 85 -26.18 7.39 -8.63
N PRO A 86 -27.42 7.20 -8.13
CA PRO A 86 -27.70 6.25 -7.06
C PRO A 86 -27.45 4.82 -7.52
N GLU A 87 -27.13 3.96 -6.58
CA GLU A 87 -26.78 2.56 -6.87
C GLU A 87 -28.03 1.69 -7.18
N ASP A 88 -29.17 2.03 -6.64
CA ASP A 88 -30.39 1.22 -6.63
C ASP A 88 -31.63 1.97 -7.17
N GLY A 89 -31.40 3.04 -7.93
CA GLY A 89 -32.46 3.97 -8.30
C GLY A 89 -33.30 3.55 -9.49
N ALA A 90 -34.53 4.10 -9.54
CA ALA A 90 -35.32 4.24 -10.75
C ALA A 90 -34.55 5.10 -11.78
N GLU A 91 -35.00 5.10 -13.03
CA GLU A 91 -34.40 5.96 -14.04
C GLU A 91 -34.38 7.42 -13.59
N THR A 92 -33.23 8.03 -13.71
CA THR A 92 -32.97 9.41 -13.32
C THR A 92 -32.19 10.15 -14.39
N THR A 93 -32.42 11.45 -14.52
CA THR A 93 -31.81 12.28 -15.54
C THR A 93 -31.09 13.49 -14.95
N ALA A 94 -30.01 13.88 -15.64
CA ALA A 94 -29.35 15.16 -15.40
C ALA A 94 -29.14 15.88 -16.75
N THR A 95 -29.34 17.18 -16.80
CA THR A 95 -29.34 17.93 -18.07
C THR A 95 -28.43 19.14 -18.04
N LEU A 96 -27.80 19.45 -19.18
CA LEU A 96 -26.97 20.64 -19.36
C LEU A 96 -27.18 21.22 -20.74
N ALA A 97 -27.29 22.56 -20.83
CA ALA A 97 -27.36 23.28 -22.10
C ALA A 97 -25.93 23.64 -22.56
N VAL A 98 -25.67 23.49 -23.85
CA VAL A 98 -24.41 23.87 -24.46
C VAL A 98 -24.64 24.78 -25.68
N GLN A 99 -23.74 25.72 -25.90
CA GLN A 99 -23.76 26.62 -27.06
C GLN A 99 -22.86 26.05 -28.16
N VAL A 100 -23.41 25.64 -29.25
CA VAL A 100 -22.70 25.24 -30.45
C VAL A 100 -22.40 26.49 -31.27
N ALA A 101 -21.15 26.88 -31.42
CA ALA A 101 -20.75 28.06 -32.17
C ALA A 101 -20.65 27.77 -33.67
N GLU A 102 -20.21 26.61 -34.05
CA GLU A 102 -20.03 26.17 -35.43
C GLU A 102 -20.74 24.85 -35.71
N PRO A 103 -21.49 24.76 -36.83
CA PRO A 103 -22.13 23.51 -37.16
C PRO A 103 -21.11 22.47 -37.59
N GLY A 104 -21.42 21.20 -37.37
CA GLY A 104 -20.59 20.08 -37.80
C GLY A 104 -20.79 18.82 -37.00
N ARG A 105 -19.97 17.84 -37.32
CA ARG A 105 -19.91 16.55 -36.61
C ARG A 105 -19.01 16.68 -35.39
N TYR A 106 -19.58 16.52 -34.22
CA TYR A 106 -18.88 16.51 -32.93
C TYR A 106 -18.77 15.10 -32.41
N LEU A 107 -17.56 14.65 -32.09
CA LEU A 107 -17.35 13.48 -31.24
C LEU A 107 -17.77 13.78 -29.81
N VAL A 108 -18.39 12.82 -29.16
CA VAL A 108 -18.89 12.94 -27.79
C VAL A 108 -18.12 12.00 -26.90
N LEU A 109 -17.21 12.56 -26.15
CA LEU A 109 -16.34 11.82 -25.23
C LEU A 109 -16.81 12.04 -23.81
N VAL A 110 -16.83 10.98 -23.02
CA VAL A 110 -17.18 11.04 -21.61
C VAL A 110 -16.04 10.49 -20.78
N ARG A 111 -15.64 11.24 -19.77
CA ARG A 111 -14.71 10.80 -18.75
C ARG A 111 -15.48 10.37 -17.52
N TYR A 112 -15.26 9.13 -17.10
CA TYR A 112 -16.01 8.54 -15.99
C TYR A 112 -15.19 7.47 -15.27
N GLU A 113 -15.67 7.05 -14.11
CA GLU A 113 -15.12 5.91 -13.37
C GLU A 113 -15.58 4.60 -14.03
N ALA A 114 -14.64 3.81 -14.55
CA ALA A 114 -14.88 2.44 -14.99
C ALA A 114 -14.47 1.49 -13.86
N THR A 115 -15.41 0.82 -13.26
CA THR A 115 -15.12 -0.21 -12.26
C THR A 115 -14.49 -1.43 -12.91
N HIS A 116 -13.89 -2.30 -12.10
CA HIS A 116 -13.32 -3.56 -12.58
C HIS A 116 -14.30 -4.46 -13.35
N ARG A 117 -15.59 -4.23 -13.22
CA ARG A 117 -16.63 -4.98 -13.94
C ARG A 117 -17.08 -4.32 -15.22
N PHE A 118 -16.65 -3.10 -15.50
CA PHE A 118 -17.05 -2.28 -16.66
C PHE A 118 -18.57 -2.18 -16.86
N GLN A 119 -19.35 -2.35 -15.81
CA GLN A 119 -20.81 -2.33 -15.85
C GLN A 119 -21.38 -1.04 -15.30
N THR A 120 -20.68 0.07 -15.54
CA THR A 120 -21.06 1.43 -15.13
C THR A 120 -21.99 2.04 -16.17
N GLN A 121 -23.10 1.38 -16.49
CA GLN A 121 -23.93 1.78 -17.62
C GLN A 121 -24.72 3.05 -17.36
N PHE A 122 -24.59 4.00 -18.25
CA PHE A 122 -25.42 5.20 -18.34
C PHE A 122 -25.56 5.63 -19.82
N ARG A 123 -26.60 6.39 -20.11
CA ARG A 123 -26.80 6.89 -21.47
C ARG A 123 -26.48 8.37 -21.55
N VAL A 124 -25.94 8.78 -22.68
CA VAL A 124 -25.78 10.19 -23.04
C VAL A 124 -26.66 10.49 -24.24
N LYS A 125 -27.58 11.41 -24.09
CA LYS A 125 -28.49 11.85 -25.13
C LYS A 125 -28.21 13.32 -25.45
N ILE A 126 -28.12 13.66 -26.73
CA ILE A 126 -27.98 15.03 -27.20
C ILE A 126 -29.20 15.38 -28.05
N GLU A 127 -29.84 16.45 -27.69
CA GLU A 127 -31.02 16.99 -28.39
C GLU A 127 -30.76 18.43 -28.85
N GLN A 128 -31.17 18.72 -30.08
CA GLN A 128 -31.12 20.06 -30.62
C GLN A 128 -32.32 20.34 -31.50
N ALA A 129 -32.96 21.50 -31.35
CA ALA A 129 -34.15 21.91 -32.09
C ALA A 129 -35.27 20.84 -32.07
N GLY A 130 -35.49 20.21 -30.92
CA GLY A 130 -36.52 19.16 -30.74
C GLY A 130 -36.18 17.81 -31.35
N ARG A 131 -34.96 17.61 -31.87
CA ARG A 131 -34.52 16.35 -32.50
C ARG A 131 -33.40 15.73 -31.67
N VAL A 132 -33.45 14.41 -31.53
CA VAL A 132 -32.37 13.62 -30.98
C VAL A 132 -31.25 13.54 -31.99
N ARG A 133 -30.07 14.04 -31.62
CA ARG A 133 -28.88 14.05 -32.49
C ARG A 133 -27.95 12.90 -32.13
N MET A 134 -27.99 12.45 -30.91
CA MET A 134 -27.26 11.28 -30.42
C MET A 134 -28.00 10.64 -29.21
N ASP A 135 -27.98 9.36 -29.13
CA ASP A 135 -28.43 8.60 -27.94
C ASP A 135 -27.60 7.31 -27.87
N ARG A 136 -26.65 7.30 -26.93
CA ARG A 136 -25.65 6.24 -26.82
C ARG A 136 -25.50 5.74 -25.38
N LEU A 137 -25.35 4.44 -25.21
CA LEU A 137 -24.98 3.80 -23.95
C LEU A 137 -23.46 3.82 -23.76
N TYR A 138 -23.02 4.27 -22.60
CA TYR A 138 -21.64 4.29 -22.15
C TYR A 138 -21.46 3.29 -21.00
N GLY A 139 -20.23 2.85 -20.77
CA GLY A 139 -19.87 2.02 -19.64
C GLY A 139 -20.29 0.55 -19.73
N ALA A 140 -20.74 0.07 -20.90
CA ALA A 140 -21.03 -1.34 -21.12
C ALA A 140 -19.76 -2.10 -21.52
N THR A 141 -19.55 -3.28 -20.96
CA THR A 141 -18.34 -4.09 -21.17
C THR A 141 -18.07 -4.45 -22.62
N ASP A 142 -19.14 -4.67 -23.38
CA ASP A 142 -19.10 -5.09 -24.79
C ASP A 142 -18.86 -3.94 -25.76
N ASN A 143 -19.13 -2.70 -25.36
CA ASN A 143 -18.99 -1.53 -26.23
C ASN A 143 -17.99 -0.49 -25.72
N VAL A 144 -17.30 -0.75 -24.66
CA VAL A 144 -16.30 0.16 -24.10
C VAL A 144 -15.16 0.38 -25.08
N LYS A 145 -15.00 1.60 -25.49
CA LYS A 145 -13.88 2.08 -26.29
C LYS A 145 -13.05 2.99 -25.43
N ILE A 146 -12.16 2.39 -24.66
CA ILE A 146 -11.34 3.08 -23.69
C ILE A 146 -10.03 3.49 -24.35
N TRP A 147 -9.73 4.76 -24.34
CA TRP A 147 -8.41 5.22 -24.71
C TRP A 147 -7.44 4.93 -23.55
N PRO A 148 -6.40 4.15 -23.81
CA PRO A 148 -5.36 3.99 -22.85
C PRO A 148 -4.68 5.34 -22.60
N PHE A 149 -4.29 5.59 -21.38
CA PHE A 149 -3.45 6.72 -21.06
C PHE A 149 -2.08 6.56 -21.74
N GLY A 150 -1.48 7.69 -22.16
CA GLY A 150 -0.14 7.68 -22.75
C GLY A 150 0.94 7.13 -21.81
N GLU A 151 2.08 6.78 -22.36
CA GLU A 151 3.18 6.17 -21.61
C GLU A 151 3.61 7.01 -20.39
N ARG A 152 3.63 8.34 -20.54
CA ARG A 152 3.95 9.23 -19.44
C ARG A 152 2.94 9.09 -18.30
N LEU A 153 1.66 9.02 -18.62
CA LEU A 153 0.63 8.85 -17.63
C LEU A 153 0.65 7.44 -17.05
N LYS A 154 0.85 6.42 -17.89
CA LYS A 154 1.01 5.04 -17.42
C LYS A 154 2.18 4.90 -16.44
N THR A 155 3.34 5.45 -16.77
CA THR A 155 4.50 5.41 -15.90
C THR A 155 4.25 6.15 -14.60
N HIS A 156 3.68 7.34 -14.70
CA HIS A 156 3.37 8.19 -13.56
C HIS A 156 2.33 7.55 -12.64
N VAL A 157 1.31 6.95 -13.22
CA VAL A 157 0.20 6.34 -12.52
C VAL A 157 0.50 4.91 -12.08
N ALA A 158 1.27 4.17 -12.85
CA ALA A 158 1.78 2.87 -12.38
C ALA A 158 2.60 3.06 -11.10
N TRP A 159 3.31 4.17 -11.03
CA TRP A 159 3.95 4.58 -9.80
C TRP A 159 2.94 5.03 -8.73
N SER A 160 1.85 5.65 -9.11
CA SER A 160 0.75 6.07 -8.22
C SER A 160 -0.33 5.00 -8.01
N TRP A 161 -0.03 3.76 -8.37
CA TRP A 161 -0.72 2.60 -7.81
C TRP A 161 -2.05 2.24 -8.47
N GLY A 162 -2.14 2.52 -9.75
CA GLY A 162 -3.26 2.08 -10.56
C GLY A 162 -4.57 2.84 -10.37
N ALA A 163 -4.56 3.94 -9.62
CA ALA A 163 -5.77 4.74 -9.40
C ALA A 163 -6.39 5.26 -10.68
N VAL A 164 -5.56 5.58 -11.67
CA VAL A 164 -6.02 6.13 -12.96
C VAL A 164 -6.62 5.07 -13.88
N GLU A 165 -6.32 3.82 -13.65
CA GLU A 165 -6.88 2.73 -14.46
C GLU A 165 -8.40 2.62 -14.32
N ASN A 166 -8.96 3.24 -13.28
CA ASN A 166 -10.39 3.32 -13.07
C ASN A 166 -11.02 4.57 -13.69
N VAL A 167 -10.22 5.48 -14.24
CA VAL A 167 -10.69 6.70 -14.90
C VAL A 167 -10.45 6.58 -16.39
N VAL A 168 -11.51 6.56 -17.14
CA VAL A 168 -11.46 6.29 -18.57
C VAL A 168 -12.14 7.38 -19.37
N TRP A 169 -11.69 7.53 -20.63
CA TRP A 169 -12.38 8.26 -21.68
C TRP A 169 -13.01 7.29 -22.66
N GLU A 170 -14.31 7.40 -22.86
CA GLU A 170 -15.05 6.61 -23.84
C GLU A 170 -15.78 7.52 -24.81
N GLY A 171 -16.04 7.05 -26.04
CA GLY A 171 -16.90 7.72 -27.01
C GLY A 171 -16.21 8.18 -28.27
N HIS A 172 -14.96 7.75 -28.55
CA HIS A 172 -14.29 8.08 -29.80
C HIS A 172 -15.02 7.57 -31.06
N ASP A 173 -15.98 6.69 -30.89
CA ASP A 173 -16.92 6.19 -31.94
C ASP A 173 -18.31 6.83 -31.84
N ALA A 174 -18.54 7.73 -30.87
CA ALA A 174 -19.80 8.41 -30.66
C ALA A 174 -19.77 9.82 -31.25
N ALA A 175 -20.74 10.18 -32.06
CA ALA A 175 -20.80 11.50 -32.66
C ALA A 175 -22.24 12.04 -32.79
N ALA A 176 -22.34 13.38 -32.78
CA ALA A 176 -23.57 14.11 -33.02
C ALA A 176 -23.34 15.16 -34.10
N ASP A 177 -24.20 15.20 -35.10
CA ASP A 177 -24.23 16.28 -36.07
C ASP A 177 -25.06 17.42 -35.50
N LEU A 178 -24.38 18.55 -35.18
CA LEU A 178 -24.97 19.69 -34.49
C LEU A 178 -24.97 20.95 -35.39
N ASP A 179 -26.06 21.68 -35.33
CA ASP A 179 -26.21 22.98 -35.95
C ASP A 179 -25.74 24.10 -35.01
N ARG A 180 -25.49 25.28 -35.50
CA ARG A 180 -25.24 26.47 -34.68
C ARG A 180 -26.45 26.73 -33.77
N GLY A 181 -26.22 26.94 -32.49
CA GLY A 181 -27.28 27.24 -31.52
C GLY A 181 -27.18 26.45 -30.26
N LEU A 182 -28.26 26.43 -29.48
CA LEU A 182 -28.31 25.68 -28.23
C LEU A 182 -28.57 24.21 -28.49
N ALA A 183 -27.85 23.35 -27.81
CA ALA A 183 -28.12 21.92 -27.69
C ALA A 183 -28.24 21.53 -26.21
N LYS A 184 -28.97 20.46 -25.95
CA LYS A 184 -29.15 19.92 -24.60
C LYS A 184 -28.49 18.54 -24.49
N ILE A 185 -27.64 18.39 -23.53
CA ILE A 185 -27.06 17.09 -23.15
C ILE A 185 -27.85 16.55 -21.96
N THR A 186 -28.24 15.27 -22.02
CA THR A 186 -28.91 14.56 -20.93
C THR A 186 -28.11 13.32 -20.57
N LEU A 187 -27.74 13.19 -19.32
CA LEU A 187 -27.22 11.95 -18.74
C LEU A 187 -28.40 11.17 -18.15
N VAL A 188 -28.52 9.91 -18.49
CA VAL A 188 -29.61 9.03 -18.03
C VAL A 188 -29.00 7.82 -17.34
N ALA A 189 -29.36 7.59 -16.09
CA ALA A 189 -29.03 6.38 -15.36
C ALA A 189 -30.32 5.62 -15.02
N GLY A 190 -30.38 4.37 -15.38
CA GLY A 190 -31.44 3.45 -15.03
C GLY A 190 -31.03 2.46 -13.93
N PRO A 191 -31.78 1.38 -13.72
CA PRO A 191 -31.41 0.31 -12.80
C PRO A 191 -30.01 -0.22 -13.11
N GLN A 192 -29.26 -0.54 -12.05
CA GLN A 192 -27.89 -1.03 -12.21
C GLN A 192 -27.85 -2.44 -12.81
N PRO A 193 -26.96 -2.69 -13.78
CA PRO A 193 -26.80 -4.02 -14.36
C PRO A 193 -26.08 -4.99 -13.42
N ALA A 194 -25.32 -4.48 -12.44
CA ALA A 194 -24.64 -5.28 -11.46
C ALA A 194 -24.60 -4.58 -10.09
N PRO A 195 -24.66 -5.31 -9.00
CA PRO A 195 -24.47 -4.76 -7.66
C PRO A 195 -23.15 -3.97 -7.59
N GLN A 196 -23.15 -2.86 -6.88
CA GLN A 196 -21.98 -2.02 -6.64
C GLN A 196 -21.36 -1.36 -7.89
N ALA A 197 -21.99 -1.45 -9.04
CA ALA A 197 -21.58 -0.67 -10.20
C ALA A 197 -21.80 0.82 -9.92
N ARG A 198 -20.74 1.61 -10.02
CA ARG A 198 -20.80 3.05 -9.75
C ARG A 198 -20.90 3.81 -11.05
N ARG A 199 -21.72 4.82 -11.06
CA ARG A 199 -21.89 5.71 -12.19
C ARG A 199 -21.45 7.09 -11.80
N HIS A 200 -20.15 7.33 -11.89
CA HIS A 200 -19.51 8.59 -11.54
C HIS A 200 -18.95 9.21 -12.80
N VAL A 201 -19.57 10.28 -13.25
CA VAL A 201 -19.20 11.01 -14.45
C VAL A 201 -18.48 12.29 -14.05
N ASP A 202 -17.30 12.52 -14.63
CA ASP A 202 -16.46 13.68 -14.38
C ASP A 202 -16.67 14.75 -15.47
N LEU A 203 -16.51 14.37 -16.74
CA LEU A 203 -16.57 15.32 -17.86
C LEU A 203 -17.37 14.75 -19.04
N VAL A 204 -18.07 15.63 -19.75
CA VAL A 204 -18.58 15.36 -21.10
C VAL A 204 -17.96 16.37 -22.04
N MET A 205 -17.33 15.90 -23.11
CA MET A 205 -16.65 16.75 -24.09
C MET A 205 -17.20 16.53 -25.49
N LEU A 206 -17.45 17.63 -26.20
CA LEU A 206 -17.77 17.61 -27.61
C LEU A 206 -16.62 18.26 -28.38
N THR A 207 -16.03 17.53 -29.34
CA THR A 207 -14.91 18.02 -30.15
C THR A 207 -15.08 17.66 -31.62
N ARG A 208 -14.56 18.51 -32.49
CA ARG A 208 -14.44 18.23 -33.94
C ARG A 208 -13.03 17.75 -34.31
N ASP A 209 -12.09 17.86 -33.38
CA ASP A 209 -10.69 17.47 -33.57
C ASP A 209 -10.28 16.40 -32.55
N GLU A 210 -10.52 15.14 -32.91
CA GLU A 210 -10.15 14.02 -32.07
C GLU A 210 -8.63 13.91 -31.88
N ALA A 211 -7.85 14.18 -32.91
CA ALA A 211 -6.41 13.99 -32.86
C ALA A 211 -5.75 14.98 -31.87
N GLN A 212 -6.18 16.23 -31.86
CA GLN A 212 -5.70 17.22 -30.91
C GLN A 212 -6.06 16.87 -29.48
N VAL A 213 -7.30 16.44 -29.26
CA VAL A 213 -7.76 16.05 -27.92
C VAL A 213 -7.02 14.82 -27.43
N ARG A 214 -6.86 13.81 -28.28
CA ARG A 214 -6.11 12.61 -27.96
C ARG A 214 -4.66 12.93 -27.57
N GLN A 215 -4.01 13.81 -28.33
CA GLN A 215 -2.65 14.26 -28.04
C GLN A 215 -2.57 14.95 -26.69
N ARG A 216 -3.57 15.75 -26.30
CA ARG A 216 -3.62 16.40 -24.98
C ARG A 216 -3.80 15.38 -23.86
N ILE A 217 -4.71 14.42 -24.00
CA ILE A 217 -4.92 13.35 -23.01
C ILE A 217 -3.62 12.56 -22.81
N GLU A 218 -2.95 12.19 -23.90
CA GLU A 218 -1.75 11.39 -23.86
C GLU A 218 -0.52 12.12 -23.31
N LYS A 219 -0.38 13.41 -23.62
CA LYS A 219 0.81 14.18 -23.23
C LYS A 219 0.74 14.77 -21.82
N GLU A 220 -0.43 15.17 -21.38
CA GLU A 220 -0.58 16.05 -20.22
C GLU A 220 -1.31 15.40 -19.04
N ASN A 221 -1.51 14.10 -19.09
CA ASN A 221 -2.14 13.30 -18.04
C ASN A 221 -3.64 13.56 -17.83
N TYR A 222 -4.14 14.69 -18.32
CA TYR A 222 -5.54 15.06 -18.36
C TYR A 222 -5.70 16.16 -19.40
N LEU A 223 -6.93 16.49 -19.75
CA LEU A 223 -7.16 17.60 -20.64
C LEU A 223 -6.72 18.89 -19.99
N PRO A 224 -5.74 19.59 -20.54
CA PRO A 224 -5.47 20.95 -20.14
C PRO A 224 -6.63 21.78 -20.63
N LEU A 225 -7.26 22.44 -19.72
CA LEU A 225 -8.44 23.21 -19.98
C LEU A 225 -8.08 24.70 -20.06
N ASP A 226 -6.91 24.98 -20.63
CA ASP A 226 -6.48 26.34 -20.90
C ASP A 226 -7.62 27.11 -21.57
N GLY A 227 -8.20 28.08 -20.87
CA GLY A 227 -9.30 28.90 -21.33
C GLY A 227 -10.71 28.27 -21.21
N MET A 228 -10.85 27.05 -20.79
CA MET A 228 -12.15 26.38 -20.61
C MET A 228 -12.76 26.53 -19.23
N LEU A 229 -11.96 26.79 -18.20
CA LEU A 229 -12.38 26.89 -16.81
C LEU A 229 -12.52 28.32 -16.31
N THR A 230 -12.95 29.25 -17.16
CA THR A 230 -13.26 30.61 -16.75
C THR A 230 -14.66 30.69 -16.15
N GLN A 231 -14.87 29.98 -15.04
CA GLN A 231 -16.18 29.95 -14.41
C GLN A 231 -16.15 30.59 -13.03
N ALA A 232 -17.31 30.79 -12.44
CA ALA A 232 -17.42 31.31 -11.10
C ALA A 232 -16.55 30.54 -10.10
N GLY A 233 -15.63 31.22 -9.43
CA GLY A 233 -14.69 30.64 -8.50
C GLY A 233 -13.23 30.66 -8.96
N ASP A 234 -12.94 30.95 -10.20
CA ASP A 234 -11.57 31.16 -10.67
C ASP A 234 -11.00 32.45 -10.10
N VAL A 235 -9.72 32.37 -9.74
CA VAL A 235 -8.98 33.51 -9.16
C VAL A 235 -8.30 34.31 -10.28
N TRP A 236 -8.51 35.61 -10.20
CA TRP A 236 -7.93 36.57 -11.10
C TRP A 236 -7.01 37.51 -10.31
N ALA A 237 -5.89 37.90 -10.90
CA ALA A 237 -4.96 38.87 -10.34
C ALA A 237 -4.84 40.08 -11.21
N ARG A 238 -4.69 41.23 -10.57
CA ARG A 238 -4.42 42.54 -11.21
C ARG A 238 -3.18 43.11 -10.57
N LEU A 239 -2.17 43.41 -11.37
CA LEU A 239 -0.91 43.99 -10.90
C LEU A 239 -0.87 45.49 -11.21
N ILE A 240 -0.64 46.28 -10.20
CA ILE A 240 -0.48 47.73 -10.31
C ILE A 240 0.94 48.07 -9.85
N ASN A 241 1.80 48.39 -10.84
CA ASN A 241 3.15 48.83 -10.50
C ASN A 241 3.09 50.32 -10.17
N GLN A 242 3.61 50.70 -9.00
CA GLN A 242 3.56 52.10 -8.55
C GLN A 242 4.55 52.96 -9.35
N PRO A 243 4.25 54.28 -9.52
CA PRO A 243 5.11 55.17 -10.32
C PRO A 243 6.55 55.27 -9.79
N ASP A 244 6.75 55.14 -8.48
CA ASP A 244 8.06 55.15 -7.82
C ASP A 244 8.76 53.80 -7.82
N GLY A 245 8.10 52.75 -8.32
CA GLY A 245 8.66 51.42 -8.49
C GLY A 245 9.57 51.27 -9.71
N SER A 246 10.33 50.20 -9.76
CA SER A 246 11.08 49.78 -10.93
C SER A 246 10.17 49.04 -11.92
N ALA A 247 10.56 48.98 -13.19
CA ALA A 247 9.99 48.00 -14.12
C ALA A 247 10.12 46.62 -13.50
N MET A 248 9.05 45.82 -13.50
CA MET A 248 8.99 44.62 -12.73
C MET A 248 8.37 43.41 -13.44
N ARG A 249 8.74 42.24 -12.97
CA ARG A 249 8.14 40.99 -13.36
C ARG A 249 7.63 40.26 -12.10
N LEU A 250 6.33 40.01 -12.03
CA LEU A 250 5.72 39.18 -11.01
C LEU A 250 5.48 37.78 -11.57
N THR A 251 5.97 36.76 -10.89
CA THR A 251 5.74 35.36 -11.25
C THR A 251 4.90 34.72 -10.17
N LEU A 252 3.74 34.23 -10.55
CA LEU A 252 2.93 33.38 -9.75
C LEU A 252 3.36 31.94 -10.07
N PRO A 253 3.77 31.16 -9.06
CA PRO A 253 4.25 29.81 -9.30
C PRO A 253 3.13 28.89 -9.80
N ASN A 254 3.52 27.94 -10.64
CA ASN A 254 2.66 26.80 -10.93
C ASN A 254 2.49 25.97 -9.66
N GLY A 255 1.27 25.75 -9.21
CA GLY A 255 0.97 24.90 -8.06
C GLY A 255 1.44 23.44 -8.21
N THR A 256 1.93 23.04 -9.38
CA THR A 256 2.51 21.73 -9.65
C THR A 256 4.02 21.64 -9.41
N GLU A 257 4.70 22.73 -9.04
CA GLU A 257 6.16 22.72 -8.90
C GLU A 257 6.68 21.76 -7.79
N HIS A 258 5.84 21.36 -6.85
CA HIS A 258 6.31 20.59 -5.70
C HIS A 258 5.86 19.14 -5.65
N SER A 259 4.83 18.77 -6.34
CA SER A 259 4.41 17.39 -6.53
C SER A 259 3.18 17.33 -7.45
N PRO A 260 3.12 16.40 -8.39
CA PRO A 260 1.90 16.16 -9.17
C PRO A 260 0.72 15.72 -8.29
N TYR A 261 0.95 15.42 -7.02
CA TYR A 261 -0.03 14.96 -6.04
C TYR A 261 -0.53 16.06 -5.11
N TRP A 262 0.14 17.21 -5.10
CA TRP A 262 -0.23 18.32 -4.25
C TRP A 262 -1.16 19.23 -5.02
N VAL A 263 -2.42 19.02 -4.85
CA VAL A 263 -3.41 19.87 -5.44
C VAL A 263 -3.67 21.02 -4.50
N HIS A 264 -2.76 21.96 -4.52
CA HIS A 264 -3.00 23.29 -4.02
C HIS A 264 -3.70 24.08 -5.11
N LEU A 265 -3.69 25.36 -5.03
CA LEU A 265 -4.27 26.18 -6.05
C LEU A 265 -3.81 25.73 -7.45
N ARG A 266 -4.77 25.41 -8.31
CA ARG A 266 -4.51 24.95 -9.65
C ARG A 266 -4.11 26.11 -10.52
N THR A 267 -2.82 26.31 -10.70
CA THR A 267 -2.28 27.14 -11.76
C THR A 267 -1.82 26.23 -12.89
N TRP A 268 -2.41 26.37 -14.05
CA TRP A 268 -2.13 25.52 -15.21
C TRP A 268 -0.77 25.78 -15.82
N LYS A 269 -0.31 27.04 -15.69
CA LYS A 269 1.02 27.51 -16.11
C LYS A 269 1.51 28.52 -15.11
N PRO A 270 2.83 28.68 -14.96
CA PRO A 270 3.36 29.88 -14.28
C PRO A 270 2.81 31.12 -14.95
N VAL A 271 2.09 31.93 -14.21
CA VAL A 271 1.59 33.20 -14.71
C VAL A 271 2.64 34.27 -14.46
N VAL A 272 3.06 34.92 -15.51
CA VAL A 272 4.04 35.99 -15.47
C VAL A 272 3.37 37.29 -15.89
N MET A 273 3.37 38.27 -14.99
CA MET A 273 2.88 39.61 -15.24
C MET A 273 4.07 40.59 -15.27
N THR A 274 4.21 41.35 -16.31
CA THR A 274 5.25 42.41 -16.43
C THR A 274 4.61 43.74 -16.46
N ALA A 275 5.15 44.70 -15.72
CA ALA A 275 4.62 46.07 -15.65
C ALA A 275 5.73 47.09 -15.55
N GLU A 276 5.61 48.16 -16.36
CA GLU A 276 6.42 49.38 -16.27
C GLU A 276 5.97 50.23 -15.09
N PRO A 277 6.81 51.18 -14.59
CA PRO A 277 6.42 52.11 -13.53
C PRO A 277 5.11 52.85 -13.87
N GLY A 278 4.15 52.81 -12.96
CA GLY A 278 2.83 53.39 -13.13
C GLY A 278 1.87 52.60 -14.01
N GLN A 279 2.29 51.46 -14.54
CA GLN A 279 1.45 50.63 -15.38
C GLN A 279 0.58 49.69 -14.54
N THR A 280 -0.63 49.47 -15.01
CA THR A 280 -1.54 48.43 -14.51
C THR A 280 -1.64 47.32 -15.54
N VAL A 281 -1.37 46.09 -15.12
CA VAL A 281 -1.73 44.88 -15.85
C VAL A 281 -3.10 44.46 -15.34
N ASP A 282 -4.06 44.47 -16.22
CA ASP A 282 -5.46 44.22 -15.86
C ASP A 282 -5.69 42.74 -15.46
N TRP A 283 -6.89 42.43 -15.03
CA TRP A 283 -7.26 41.12 -14.50
C TRP A 283 -6.83 39.97 -15.40
N THR A 284 -5.98 39.14 -14.87
CA THR A 284 -5.43 37.97 -15.52
C THR A 284 -5.77 36.72 -14.66
N GLU A 285 -6.28 35.69 -15.28
CA GLU A 285 -6.59 34.44 -14.60
C GLU A 285 -5.31 33.79 -14.07
N VAL A 286 -5.32 33.39 -12.79
CA VAL A 286 -4.14 32.85 -12.12
C VAL A 286 -4.38 31.48 -11.46
N GLY A 287 -5.61 31.02 -11.43
CA GLY A 287 -5.95 29.70 -10.90
C GLY A 287 -7.39 29.58 -10.41
N SER A 288 -7.70 28.53 -9.68
CA SER A 288 -9.04 28.28 -9.14
C SER A 288 -9.00 27.94 -7.65
N LEU A 289 -9.85 28.57 -6.85
CA LEU A 289 -10.06 28.24 -5.44
C LEU A 289 -10.92 26.99 -5.27
N LEU A 290 -11.66 26.58 -6.30
CA LEU A 290 -12.45 25.36 -6.25
C LEU A 290 -11.59 24.10 -6.17
N ASP A 291 -10.34 24.18 -6.62
CA ASP A 291 -9.40 23.08 -6.56
C ASP A 291 -8.67 23.00 -5.21
N THR A 292 -8.89 23.94 -4.29
CA THR A 292 -8.25 23.91 -2.98
C THR A 292 -9.13 23.20 -1.95
N LEU A 293 -8.65 22.05 -1.48
CA LEU A 293 -9.30 21.31 -0.41
C LEU A 293 -8.67 21.56 0.96
N ASN A 294 -7.45 22.06 0.96
CA ASN A 294 -6.68 22.37 2.14
C ASN A 294 -6.24 23.82 2.11
N ASP A 295 -6.09 24.40 3.29
CA ASP A 295 -5.41 25.66 3.44
C ASP A 295 -3.98 25.58 2.90
N GLY A 296 -3.50 26.65 2.31
CA GLY A 296 -2.21 26.64 1.68
C GLY A 296 -1.57 28.02 1.56
N GLN A 297 -0.43 28.04 0.89
CA GLN A 297 0.36 29.22 0.71
C GLN A 297 0.81 29.38 -0.74
N TRP A 298 0.68 30.60 -1.26
CA TRP A 298 1.30 31.00 -2.51
C TRP A 298 2.59 31.76 -2.24
N ASN A 299 3.65 31.37 -2.89
CA ASN A 299 4.90 32.10 -2.90
C ASN A 299 5.06 32.79 -4.25
N LEU A 300 4.79 34.08 -4.29
CA LEU A 300 4.96 34.90 -5.48
C LEU A 300 6.38 35.46 -5.48
N LYS A 301 6.98 35.56 -6.67
CA LYS A 301 8.31 36.17 -6.86
C LYS A 301 8.15 37.41 -7.71
N ALA A 302 8.56 38.55 -7.15
CA ALA A 302 8.69 39.81 -7.86
C ALA A 302 10.17 40.09 -8.13
N ALA A 303 10.51 40.38 -9.34
CA ALA A 303 11.86 40.76 -9.75
C ALA A 303 11.85 42.15 -10.37
N SER A 304 12.76 42.99 -9.91
CA SER A 304 13.05 44.25 -10.56
C SER A 304 13.80 43.98 -11.88
N VAL A 305 13.42 44.68 -12.95
CA VAL A 305 14.17 44.69 -14.20
C VAL A 305 15.32 45.70 -14.13
N GLU A 306 15.18 46.70 -13.28
CA GLU A 306 16.18 47.74 -13.03
C GLU A 306 16.81 47.55 -11.65
N PRO A 307 18.05 47.04 -11.52
CA PRO A 307 18.63 46.67 -10.23
C PRO A 307 18.71 47.79 -9.20
N ASP A 308 18.84 49.05 -9.67
CA ASP A 308 19.05 50.21 -8.80
C ASP A 308 17.74 50.89 -8.34
N ARG A 309 16.60 50.42 -8.81
CA ARG A 309 15.29 50.92 -8.39
C ARG A 309 14.54 49.92 -7.55
N PRO A 310 13.94 50.38 -6.44
CA PRO A 310 13.19 49.48 -5.58
C PRO A 310 11.89 49.01 -6.22
N LEU A 311 11.47 47.78 -5.86
CA LEU A 311 10.12 47.32 -6.19
C LEU A 311 9.09 48.13 -5.40
N HIS A 312 7.98 48.51 -6.04
CA HIS A 312 6.80 49.02 -5.35
C HIS A 312 5.56 48.70 -6.19
N TYR A 313 4.78 47.74 -5.70
CA TYR A 313 3.63 47.24 -6.46
C TYR A 313 2.45 46.98 -5.55
N ARG A 314 1.26 47.00 -6.12
CA ARG A 314 0.02 46.53 -5.53
C ARG A 314 -0.52 45.36 -6.35
N LEU A 315 -0.88 44.27 -5.65
CA LEU A 315 -1.52 43.10 -6.23
C LEU A 315 -2.95 43.01 -5.71
N GLU A 316 -3.90 42.99 -6.62
CA GLU A 316 -5.30 42.74 -6.30
C GLU A 316 -5.67 41.34 -6.74
N LEU A 317 -6.42 40.63 -5.91
CA LEU A 317 -7.00 39.33 -6.24
C LEU A 317 -8.51 39.47 -6.32
N GLY A 318 -9.11 38.74 -7.25
CA GLY A 318 -10.56 38.71 -7.42
C GLY A 318 -11.04 37.33 -7.84
N VAL A 319 -12.31 37.07 -7.67
CA VAL A 319 -13.01 35.88 -8.10
C VAL A 319 -14.06 36.27 -9.13
N ARG A 320 -14.09 35.56 -10.25
CA ARG A 320 -15.10 35.76 -11.27
C ARG A 320 -16.45 35.27 -10.77
N THR A 321 -17.44 36.15 -10.83
CA THR A 321 -18.83 35.79 -10.48
C THR A 321 -19.51 35.04 -11.61
N ALA A 322 -20.63 34.39 -11.33
CA ALA A 322 -21.47 33.75 -12.34
C ALA A 322 -21.95 34.70 -13.45
N ALA A 323 -22.03 36.02 -13.16
CA ALA A 323 -22.37 37.04 -14.12
C ALA A 323 -21.17 37.49 -14.98
N GLY A 324 -19.97 36.96 -14.72
CA GLY A 324 -18.74 37.28 -15.46
C GLY A 324 -17.98 38.50 -14.94
N ALA A 325 -18.49 39.20 -13.93
CA ALA A 325 -17.77 40.27 -13.24
C ALA A 325 -16.71 39.68 -12.31
N ILE A 326 -15.66 40.46 -12.01
CA ILE A 326 -14.63 40.08 -11.06
C ILE A 326 -14.85 40.89 -9.77
N ASP A 327 -15.19 40.17 -8.71
CA ASP A 327 -15.29 40.72 -7.38
C ASP A 327 -13.91 40.67 -6.70
N LYS A 328 -13.38 41.88 -6.37
CA LYS A 328 -12.12 41.97 -5.62
C LYS A 328 -12.27 41.38 -4.22
N ILE A 329 -11.41 40.41 -3.92
CA ILE A 329 -11.43 39.68 -2.65
C ILE A 329 -10.24 40.04 -1.74
N ALA A 330 -9.13 40.53 -2.31
CA ALA A 330 -7.96 40.94 -1.55
C ALA A 330 -7.11 41.98 -2.28
N GLU A 331 -6.29 42.65 -1.50
CA GLU A 331 -5.35 43.66 -1.99
C GLU A 331 -4.09 43.61 -1.11
N PHE A 332 -2.92 43.66 -1.76
CA PHE A 332 -1.61 43.63 -1.13
C PHE A 332 -0.72 44.67 -1.75
N GLU A 333 -0.11 45.52 -0.93
CA GLU A 333 0.93 46.42 -1.37
C GLU A 333 2.27 45.96 -0.85
N SER A 334 3.29 45.90 -1.68
CA SER A 334 4.57 45.33 -1.33
C SER A 334 5.74 46.02 -2.01
N ARG A 335 6.86 46.07 -1.32
CA ARG A 335 8.17 46.45 -1.84
C ARG A 335 9.17 45.30 -1.83
N GLN A 336 8.68 44.10 -1.52
CA GLN A 336 9.51 42.90 -1.33
C GLN A 336 9.59 42.07 -2.62
N PRO A 337 10.73 41.41 -2.87
CA PRO A 337 10.89 40.52 -4.02
C PRO A 337 10.16 39.19 -3.83
N ALA A 338 9.64 38.88 -2.66
CA ALA A 338 8.82 37.74 -2.40
C ALA A 338 7.58 38.12 -1.60
N LEU A 339 6.43 37.69 -2.05
CA LEU A 339 5.16 37.85 -1.36
C LEU A 339 4.59 36.47 -1.08
N ARG A 340 4.35 36.20 0.18
CA ARG A 340 3.69 34.96 0.59
C ARG A 340 2.23 35.24 0.90
N LEU A 341 1.34 34.63 0.15
CA LEU A 341 -0.09 34.72 0.37
C LEU A 341 -0.56 33.41 1.02
N THR A 342 -1.28 33.54 2.12
CA THR A 342 -1.98 32.41 2.74
C THR A 342 -3.42 32.43 2.24
N TYR A 343 -3.94 31.27 1.87
CA TYR A 343 -5.33 31.11 1.47
C TYR A 343 -5.97 29.98 2.28
N GLN A 344 -7.27 30.07 2.47
CA GLN A 344 -8.07 29.00 3.07
C GLN A 344 -8.76 28.20 1.97
N ALA A 345 -8.96 26.92 2.24
CA ALA A 345 -9.77 26.07 1.39
C ALA A 345 -11.16 26.68 1.20
N ASP A 346 -11.74 26.46 0.02
CA ASP A 346 -13.10 26.92 -0.24
C ASP A 346 -14.04 26.31 0.79
N THR A 347 -14.72 27.16 1.55
CA THR A 347 -15.58 26.73 2.68
C THR A 347 -16.75 25.86 2.24
N ARG A 348 -17.17 25.94 1.00
CA ARG A 348 -18.22 25.09 0.42
C ARG A 348 -17.73 23.63 0.33
N TYR A 349 -16.49 23.42 -0.07
CA TYR A 349 -15.85 22.11 -0.03
C TYR A 349 -15.36 21.79 1.38
N ALA A 350 -14.78 22.76 2.04
CA ALA A 350 -14.19 22.66 3.34
C ALA A 350 -15.16 22.16 4.41
N ARG A 351 -16.40 22.61 4.40
CA ARG A 351 -17.45 22.13 5.33
C ARG A 351 -17.74 20.64 5.20
N ARG A 352 -17.45 20.06 4.07
CA ARG A 352 -17.71 18.65 3.80
C ARG A 352 -16.47 17.78 3.92
N PHE A 353 -15.29 18.27 3.51
CA PHE A 353 -14.08 17.45 3.41
C PHE A 353 -12.79 18.13 3.82
N GLY A 354 -12.72 19.42 3.87
CA GLY A 354 -11.46 20.15 3.88
C GLY A 354 -11.16 20.97 5.10
N VAL A 355 -12.12 21.28 5.94
CA VAL A 355 -11.81 21.95 7.20
C VAL A 355 -11.50 20.85 8.21
N GLN A 356 -10.21 20.61 8.45
CA GLN A 356 -9.76 19.65 9.46
C GLN A 356 -10.50 19.83 10.78
N GLU A 357 -10.78 21.06 11.13
CA GLU A 357 -11.49 21.43 12.36
C GLU A 357 -12.92 20.87 12.38
N GLN A 358 -13.73 21.16 11.37
CA GLN A 358 -15.12 20.70 11.34
C GLN A 358 -15.22 19.18 11.18
N VAL A 359 -14.40 18.62 10.33
CA VAL A 359 -14.36 17.16 10.13
C VAL A 359 -13.96 16.45 11.42
N LEU A 360 -12.99 16.97 12.17
CA LEU A 360 -12.61 16.42 13.46
C LEU A 360 -13.75 16.51 14.49
N PHE A 361 -14.47 17.62 14.54
CA PHE A 361 -15.58 17.78 15.47
C PHE A 361 -16.73 16.83 15.13
N ASP A 362 -17.10 16.71 13.87
CA ASP A 362 -18.15 15.81 13.40
C ASP A 362 -17.77 14.35 13.64
N LEU A 363 -16.52 13.99 13.39
CA LEU A 363 -16.00 12.65 13.66
C LEU A 363 -16.03 12.32 15.15
N LEU A 364 -15.58 13.22 16.02
CA LEU A 364 -15.65 13.01 17.47
C LEU A 364 -17.09 12.90 17.96
N ALA A 365 -17.98 13.75 17.45
CA ALA A 365 -19.41 13.70 17.80
C ALA A 365 -20.06 12.37 17.36
N TYR A 366 -19.65 11.85 16.21
CA TYR A 366 -20.08 10.55 15.71
C TYR A 366 -19.56 9.41 16.59
N LEU A 367 -18.25 9.37 16.87
CA LEU A 367 -17.60 8.30 17.63
C LEU A 367 -18.11 8.20 19.07
N LYS A 368 -18.45 9.32 19.71
CA LYS A 368 -19.04 9.35 21.06
C LYS A 368 -20.41 8.68 21.17
N LYS A 369 -21.12 8.55 20.05
CA LYS A 369 -22.47 7.92 20.03
C LYS A 369 -22.39 6.41 19.84
N ILE A 370 -21.22 5.86 19.49
CA ILE A 370 -21.07 4.46 19.18
C ILE A 370 -20.88 3.66 20.47
N PRO A 371 -21.71 2.63 20.72
CA PRO A 371 -21.49 1.74 21.84
C PRO A 371 -20.14 1.02 21.73
N MET A 372 -19.35 1.11 22.78
CA MET A 372 -18.03 0.48 22.83
C MET A 372 -17.97 -0.57 23.95
N ARG A 373 -17.42 -1.74 23.61
CA ARG A 373 -17.07 -2.77 24.57
C ARG A 373 -15.59 -2.69 24.91
N GLY A 374 -15.22 -3.02 26.13
CA GLY A 374 -13.83 -3.05 26.55
C GLY A 374 -13.33 -1.75 27.15
N ARG A 375 -12.04 -1.56 27.14
CA ARG A 375 -11.36 -0.42 27.74
C ARG A 375 -10.25 0.11 26.84
N THR A 376 -9.85 1.33 27.09
CA THR A 376 -8.67 1.93 26.42
C THR A 376 -7.43 1.10 26.69
N PRO A 377 -6.67 0.67 25.66
CA PRO A 377 -5.40 -0.04 25.86
C PRO A 377 -4.36 0.88 26.53
N THR A 378 -3.63 0.33 27.46
CA THR A 378 -2.60 1.06 28.24
C THR A 378 -1.19 0.46 28.07
N GLN A 379 -1.12 -0.82 27.72
CA GLN A 379 0.15 -1.55 27.58
C GLN A 379 0.64 -1.64 26.13
N THR A 380 -0.29 -1.62 25.18
CA THR A 380 0.04 -1.68 23.75
C THR A 380 0.39 -0.28 23.25
N PRO A 381 1.63 -0.03 22.78
CA PRO A 381 1.96 1.22 22.13
C PRO A 381 1.23 1.34 20.79
N ILE A 382 0.53 2.46 20.61
CA ILE A 382 -0.18 2.78 19.37
C ILE A 382 0.30 4.14 18.91
N TYR A 383 0.82 4.19 17.70
CA TYR A 383 1.25 5.40 17.02
C TYR A 383 0.36 5.66 15.81
N GLY A 384 0.41 6.86 15.28
CA GLY A 384 -0.30 7.19 14.06
C GLY A 384 -0.05 8.61 13.60
N TYR A 385 0.07 8.77 12.30
CA TYR A 385 0.04 10.07 11.67
C TYR A 385 -1.41 10.55 11.61
N THR A 386 -1.73 11.54 12.41
CA THR A 386 -3.10 12.02 12.59
C THR A 386 -3.16 13.55 12.47
N PHE A 387 -4.23 14.15 12.94
CA PHE A 387 -4.41 15.59 12.95
C PHE A 387 -3.24 16.33 13.58
N THR A 388 -2.81 17.41 12.92
CA THR A 388 -1.71 18.26 13.40
C THR A 388 -2.30 19.44 14.18
N PRO A 389 -1.89 19.67 15.43
CA PRO A 389 -2.35 20.81 16.21
C PRO A 389 -1.84 22.13 15.63
N GLY A 390 -2.45 23.26 16.04
CA GLY A 390 -1.98 24.62 15.71
C GLY A 390 -2.99 25.49 14.95
N LEU A 391 -4.22 25.02 14.74
CA LEU A 391 -5.24 25.84 14.05
C LEU A 391 -5.98 26.75 15.01
N SER A 392 -6.44 26.23 16.13
CA SER A 392 -7.12 27.01 17.19
C SER A 392 -7.07 26.28 18.52
N PRO A 393 -7.23 26.96 19.68
CA PRO A 393 -7.29 26.28 20.99
C PRO A 393 -8.38 25.22 21.08
N ARG A 394 -9.53 25.43 20.44
CA ARG A 394 -10.64 24.48 20.39
C ARG A 394 -10.27 23.26 19.54
N TYR A 395 -9.67 23.49 18.40
CA TYR A 395 -9.19 22.41 17.54
C TYR A 395 -8.11 21.59 18.23
N ASP A 396 -7.14 22.24 18.88
CA ASP A 396 -6.06 21.56 19.60
C ASP A 396 -6.59 20.72 20.76
N ALA A 397 -7.66 21.16 21.43
CA ALA A 397 -8.35 20.36 22.41
C ALA A 397 -9.01 19.12 21.79
N ALA A 398 -9.63 19.27 20.65
CA ALA A 398 -10.22 18.15 19.91
C ALA A 398 -9.18 17.17 19.39
N VAL A 399 -8.02 17.64 18.93
CA VAL A 399 -6.89 16.78 18.54
C VAL A 399 -6.40 15.96 19.73
N ARG A 400 -6.28 16.58 20.91
CA ARG A 400 -5.93 15.82 22.12
C ARG A 400 -6.99 14.78 22.46
N GLU A 401 -8.26 15.15 22.45
CA GLU A 401 -9.37 14.23 22.69
C GLU A 401 -9.36 13.04 21.71
N PHE A 402 -9.12 13.30 20.41
CA PHE A 402 -9.02 12.26 19.41
C PHE A 402 -7.87 11.29 19.73
N ARG A 403 -6.70 11.82 20.07
CA ARG A 403 -5.55 10.99 20.44
C ARG A 403 -5.82 10.15 21.68
N GLU A 404 -6.42 10.73 22.71
CA GLU A 404 -6.81 10.01 23.92
C GLU A 404 -7.83 8.93 23.66
N LEU A 405 -8.82 9.20 22.79
CA LEU A 405 -9.86 8.25 22.43
C LEU A 405 -9.29 6.97 21.81
N PHE A 406 -8.27 7.10 20.96
CA PHE A 406 -7.58 6.00 20.30
C PHE A 406 -6.29 5.55 21.01
N SER A 407 -5.95 6.11 22.15
CA SER A 407 -4.69 5.85 22.86
C SER A 407 -3.43 6.13 22.03
N LEU A 408 -3.50 7.10 21.12
CA LEU A 408 -2.37 7.42 20.25
C LEU A 408 -1.26 8.11 21.04
N ARG A 409 -0.08 7.54 20.98
CA ARG A 409 1.14 8.13 21.53
C ARG A 409 1.68 9.21 20.60
N LEU A 410 2.48 10.10 21.14
CA LEU A 410 3.02 11.20 20.36
C LEU A 410 4.14 10.73 19.45
N THR A 411 4.07 11.21 18.21
CA THR A 411 5.20 11.30 17.31
C THR A 411 5.69 12.73 17.33
N SER A 412 6.75 13.00 18.08
CA SER A 412 7.22 14.36 18.30
C SER A 412 8.74 14.38 18.41
N PRO A 413 9.42 15.46 17.98
CA PRO A 413 10.83 15.64 18.28
C PRO A 413 11.08 15.90 19.77
N GLU A 414 10.05 16.28 20.55
CA GLU A 414 10.15 16.49 21.99
C GLU A 414 9.81 15.22 22.75
N PRO A 415 10.75 14.68 23.53
CA PRO A 415 10.54 13.45 24.26
C PRO A 415 9.53 13.61 25.41
N VAL A 416 8.40 12.94 25.29
CA VAL A 416 7.43 12.70 26.36
C VAL A 416 7.30 11.20 26.58
N ALA A 417 6.63 10.77 27.65
CA ALA A 417 6.52 9.34 27.96
C ALA A 417 5.97 8.51 26.80
N GLY A 418 6.71 7.52 26.36
CA GLY A 418 6.38 6.65 25.22
C GLY A 418 6.59 7.30 23.85
N THR A 419 7.37 8.34 23.76
CA THR A 419 7.58 9.11 22.52
C THR A 419 8.33 8.29 21.45
N TYR A 420 7.91 8.48 20.24
CA TYR A 420 8.62 8.10 19.02
C TYR A 420 9.41 9.30 18.50
N VAL A 421 10.70 9.11 18.21
CA VAL A 421 11.55 10.16 17.62
C VAL A 421 12.10 9.68 16.27
N ASP A 422 12.12 10.56 15.29
CA ASP A 422 12.72 10.33 13.98
C ASP A 422 14.08 11.05 13.90
N TRP A 423 15.13 10.26 13.91
CA TRP A 423 16.51 10.76 13.84
C TRP A 423 17.22 10.23 12.58
N ARG A 424 16.45 10.08 11.49
CA ARG A 424 16.98 9.65 10.20
C ARG A 424 18.16 10.51 9.73
N GLY A 425 19.12 9.88 9.06
CA GLY A 425 20.26 10.57 8.45
C GLY A 425 21.31 11.10 9.42
N GLN A 426 21.18 10.88 10.74
CA GLN A 426 22.19 11.29 11.70
C GLN A 426 23.35 10.28 11.78
N SER A 427 24.60 10.79 11.76
CA SER A 427 25.77 9.95 11.99
C SER A 427 25.84 9.45 13.45
N PRO A 428 26.61 8.41 13.77
CA PRO A 428 26.83 7.96 15.15
C PRO A 428 27.26 9.09 16.08
N GLU A 429 28.16 9.99 15.65
CA GLU A 429 28.66 11.14 16.40
C GLU A 429 27.52 12.13 16.69
N LYS A 430 26.69 12.41 15.68
CA LYS A 430 25.54 13.30 15.82
C LYS A 430 24.48 12.72 16.74
N LEU A 431 24.20 11.44 16.66
CA LEU A 431 23.30 10.74 17.59
C LEU A 431 23.80 10.83 19.03
N GLN A 432 25.13 10.66 19.24
CA GLN A 432 25.74 10.82 20.56
C GLN A 432 25.55 12.25 21.10
N GLU A 433 25.78 13.27 20.28
CA GLU A 433 25.54 14.67 20.64
C GLU A 433 24.08 14.96 20.97
N THR A 434 23.18 14.43 20.17
CA THR A 434 21.72 14.55 20.36
C THR A 434 21.34 13.95 21.72
N CYS A 435 21.77 12.72 22.00
CA CYS A 435 21.48 12.05 23.28
C CYS A 435 22.09 12.75 24.48
N LYS A 436 23.28 13.34 24.36
CA LYS A 436 23.91 14.12 25.45
C LYS A 436 23.10 15.34 25.88
N LYS A 437 22.39 15.97 24.92
CA LYS A 437 21.58 17.17 25.19
C LYS A 437 20.28 16.87 25.95
N LEU A 438 19.82 15.63 25.91
CA LEU A 438 18.59 15.20 26.57
C LEU A 438 18.84 14.97 28.07
N SER A 439 17.89 15.39 28.88
CA SER A 439 17.81 15.04 30.28
C SER A 439 17.61 13.52 30.46
N GLU A 440 17.87 13.03 31.66
CA GLU A 440 17.62 11.62 31.98
C GLU A 440 16.13 11.23 31.81
N THR A 441 15.23 12.16 32.19
CA THR A 441 13.79 11.96 32.04
C THR A 441 13.39 11.86 30.57
N GLU A 442 13.87 12.75 29.72
CA GLU A 442 13.61 12.73 28.26
C GLU A 442 14.13 11.42 27.67
N ARG A 443 15.33 11.00 28.02
CA ARG A 443 15.89 9.71 27.55
C ARG A 443 15.03 8.51 27.94
N ARG A 444 14.52 8.49 29.17
CA ARG A 444 13.63 7.42 29.65
C ARG A 444 12.28 7.42 28.94
N ASN A 445 11.84 8.56 28.47
CA ASN A 445 10.54 8.71 27.80
C ASN A 445 10.55 8.28 26.33
N ILE A 446 11.71 8.21 25.69
CA ILE A 446 11.82 7.73 24.31
C ILE A 446 11.61 6.22 24.26
N ALA A 447 10.57 5.79 23.56
CA ALA A 447 10.24 4.37 23.39
C ALA A 447 10.64 3.81 22.02
N VAL A 448 10.64 4.65 20.98
CA VAL A 448 10.97 4.26 19.61
C VAL A 448 11.88 5.31 18.97
N VAL A 449 12.96 4.86 18.36
CA VAL A 449 13.84 5.68 17.53
C VAL A 449 13.82 5.15 16.09
N SER A 450 13.45 6.02 15.16
CA SER A 450 13.58 5.77 13.73
C SER A 450 14.92 6.25 13.20
N LEU A 451 15.64 5.39 12.51
CA LEU A 451 16.87 5.74 11.78
C LEU A 451 16.62 5.94 10.28
N GLY A 452 15.41 5.75 9.80
CA GLY A 452 15.06 5.97 8.40
C GLY A 452 13.72 5.41 7.99
N ASP A 453 13.40 5.66 6.76
CA ASP A 453 12.19 5.27 6.11
C ASP A 453 12.52 4.66 4.75
N GLU A 454 12.00 3.46 4.47
CA GLU A 454 12.28 2.70 3.25
C GLU A 454 13.78 2.57 2.93
N ILE A 455 14.58 2.27 3.95
CA ILE A 455 16.03 2.27 3.86
C ILE A 455 16.59 1.01 3.18
N GLY A 456 17.70 1.21 2.46
CA GLY A 456 18.61 0.13 2.07
C GLY A 456 19.84 0.07 2.99
N LEU A 457 20.51 -1.08 3.02
CA LEU A 457 21.77 -1.19 3.77
C LEU A 457 22.89 -0.40 3.05
N PRO A 458 23.73 0.37 3.79
CA PRO A 458 24.87 1.07 3.21
C PRO A 458 25.82 0.12 2.47
N ALA A 459 26.32 0.55 1.32
CA ALA A 459 27.34 -0.16 0.56
C ALA A 459 28.75 0.23 1.04
N PRO A 460 29.77 -0.66 0.93
CA PRO A 460 31.15 -0.32 1.25
C PRO A 460 31.70 0.74 0.26
N ASP A 461 32.41 1.73 0.78
CA ASP A 461 33.23 2.62 -0.02
C ASP A 461 34.48 1.91 -0.56
N ALA A 462 35.30 2.60 -1.38
CA ALA A 462 36.47 2.01 -2.02
C ALA A 462 37.52 1.48 -1.02
N GLN A 463 37.72 2.17 0.11
CA GLN A 463 38.64 1.74 1.16
C GLN A 463 38.11 0.50 1.89
N ALA A 464 36.87 0.54 2.34
CA ALA A 464 36.20 -0.59 2.99
C ALA A 464 36.11 -1.82 2.05
N ALA A 465 35.90 -1.60 0.75
CA ALA A 465 35.88 -2.68 -0.23
C ALA A 465 37.26 -3.35 -0.38
N THR A 466 38.33 -2.59 -0.32
CA THR A 466 39.70 -3.12 -0.49
C THR A 466 40.22 -3.82 0.77
N GLU A 467 40.12 -3.14 1.91
CA GLU A 467 40.72 -3.62 3.17
C GLU A 467 39.76 -4.55 3.93
N GLY A 468 38.48 -4.22 3.96
CA GLY A 468 37.49 -4.92 4.75
C GLY A 468 37.08 -6.26 4.17
N PHE A 469 37.04 -6.40 2.84
CA PHE A 469 36.63 -7.64 2.18
C PHE A 469 37.54 -8.82 2.52
N VAL A 470 38.83 -8.63 2.37
CA VAL A 470 39.82 -9.68 2.69
C VAL A 470 39.80 -10.03 4.18
N ALA A 471 39.69 -9.04 5.05
CA ALA A 471 39.56 -9.27 6.48
C ALA A 471 38.30 -10.09 6.82
N PHE A 472 37.16 -9.76 6.19
CA PHE A 472 35.91 -10.50 6.32
C PHE A 472 36.07 -11.96 5.89
N LEU A 473 36.66 -12.23 4.70
CA LEU A 473 36.88 -13.58 4.20
C LEU A 473 37.75 -14.42 5.14
N LYS A 474 38.83 -13.84 5.65
CA LYS A 474 39.71 -14.50 6.64
C LYS A 474 38.95 -14.85 7.91
N ALA A 475 38.07 -13.96 8.38
CA ALA A 475 37.21 -14.20 9.53
C ALA A 475 36.20 -15.34 9.27
N GLN A 476 35.74 -15.51 8.03
CA GLN A 476 34.89 -16.61 7.59
C GLN A 476 35.69 -17.93 7.40
N ARG A 477 37.03 -17.92 7.53
CA ARG A 477 37.94 -19.07 7.34
C ARG A 477 37.85 -19.67 5.94
N VAL A 478 37.65 -18.84 4.93
CA VAL A 478 37.62 -19.22 3.53
C VAL A 478 39.01 -19.01 2.94
N ALA A 479 39.46 -19.89 2.04
CA ALA A 479 40.78 -19.73 1.36
C ALA A 479 40.68 -18.78 0.18
N ALA A 480 41.75 -18.02 -0.11
CA ALA A 480 41.77 -17.11 -1.25
C ALA A 480 41.54 -17.85 -2.58
N SER A 481 42.07 -19.04 -2.74
CA SER A 481 41.85 -19.90 -3.92
C SER A 481 40.43 -20.46 -4.04
N GLU A 482 39.70 -20.54 -2.95
CA GLU A 482 38.27 -20.90 -2.96
C GLU A 482 37.43 -19.76 -3.48
N VAL A 483 37.74 -18.52 -3.07
CA VAL A 483 37.03 -17.32 -3.51
C VAL A 483 37.31 -16.97 -4.96
N ASP A 484 38.57 -16.96 -5.31
CA ASP A 484 39.06 -16.76 -6.70
C ASP A 484 40.20 -17.73 -7.01
N PRO A 485 39.94 -18.80 -7.75
CA PRO A 485 40.99 -19.76 -8.15
C PRO A 485 42.17 -19.11 -8.85
N ALA A 486 41.94 -18.03 -9.60
CA ALA A 486 43.01 -17.30 -10.31
C ALA A 486 43.99 -16.58 -9.37
N SER A 487 43.62 -16.42 -8.08
CA SER A 487 44.51 -15.84 -7.08
C SER A 487 45.73 -16.70 -6.76
N GLY A 488 45.65 -18.02 -7.00
CA GLY A 488 46.71 -18.98 -6.62
C GLY A 488 46.95 -19.01 -5.11
N GLY A 489 46.01 -18.58 -4.29
CA GLY A 489 46.12 -18.48 -2.82
C GLY A 489 46.63 -17.13 -2.31
N ASP A 490 46.93 -16.21 -3.17
CA ASP A 490 47.40 -14.86 -2.85
C ASP A 490 46.22 -13.89 -2.61
N TRP A 491 46.07 -13.47 -1.36
CA TRP A 491 45.05 -12.53 -0.96
C TRP A 491 45.13 -11.16 -1.64
N SER A 492 46.31 -10.74 -2.09
CA SER A 492 46.48 -9.45 -2.78
C SER A 492 45.75 -9.41 -4.14
N LYS A 493 45.40 -10.57 -4.67
CA LYS A 493 44.72 -10.74 -5.96
C LYS A 493 43.22 -10.93 -5.83
N VAL A 494 42.71 -11.02 -4.59
CA VAL A 494 41.27 -11.18 -4.31
C VAL A 494 40.69 -9.80 -4.06
N ALA A 495 39.88 -9.31 -5.00
CA ALA A 495 39.26 -7.99 -4.91
C ALA A 495 37.73 -8.12 -4.80
N PHE A 496 37.10 -7.25 -3.95
CA PHE A 496 35.68 -7.12 -3.86
C PHE A 496 35.05 -6.73 -5.21
N SER A 497 34.04 -7.45 -5.66
CA SER A 497 33.29 -7.11 -6.87
C SER A 497 31.87 -7.69 -6.82
N PRO A 498 30.84 -6.85 -6.64
CA PRO A 498 29.44 -7.27 -6.69
C PRO A 498 28.85 -7.30 -8.11
N ASP A 499 29.70 -7.34 -9.16
CA ASP A 499 29.28 -7.32 -10.55
C ASP A 499 28.48 -8.59 -10.90
N LEU A 500 27.28 -8.41 -11.44
CA LEU A 500 26.39 -9.49 -11.86
C LEU A 500 27.00 -10.41 -12.94
N GLN A 501 27.92 -9.90 -13.75
CA GLN A 501 28.62 -10.73 -14.75
C GLN A 501 29.47 -11.83 -14.12
N LEU A 502 29.92 -11.62 -12.88
CA LEU A 502 30.68 -12.62 -12.13
C LEU A 502 29.85 -13.84 -11.72
N LYS A 503 28.50 -13.75 -11.73
CA LYS A 503 27.64 -14.92 -11.50
C LYS A 503 28.05 -16.14 -12.33
N LYS A 504 28.47 -15.91 -13.58
CA LYS A 504 28.84 -17.00 -14.49
C LYS A 504 30.36 -17.31 -14.48
N SER A 505 31.18 -16.29 -14.39
CA SER A 505 32.66 -16.44 -14.57
C SER A 505 33.39 -16.71 -13.26
N LYS A 506 32.94 -16.12 -12.14
CA LYS A 506 33.56 -16.26 -10.81
C LYS A 506 32.47 -16.32 -9.70
N PRO A 507 31.67 -17.38 -9.66
CA PRO A 507 30.51 -17.48 -8.80
C PRO A 507 30.85 -17.38 -7.30
N ALA A 508 31.97 -17.93 -6.85
CA ALA A 508 32.37 -17.82 -5.45
C ALA A 508 32.76 -16.37 -5.07
N LEU A 509 33.49 -15.66 -5.95
CA LEU A 509 33.81 -14.24 -5.73
C LEU A 509 32.54 -13.38 -5.67
N TYR A 510 31.58 -13.63 -6.58
CA TYR A 510 30.29 -12.96 -6.57
C TYR A 510 29.54 -13.19 -5.25
N TYR A 511 29.38 -14.44 -4.84
CA TYR A 511 28.70 -14.83 -3.60
C TYR A 511 29.31 -14.14 -2.37
N TRP A 512 30.64 -14.22 -2.20
CA TRP A 512 31.32 -13.62 -1.07
C TRP A 512 31.31 -12.09 -1.10
N SER A 513 31.36 -11.49 -2.27
CA SER A 513 31.24 -10.04 -2.41
C SER A 513 29.87 -9.53 -1.93
N LEU A 514 28.77 -10.21 -2.30
CA LEU A 514 27.44 -9.82 -1.81
C LEU A 514 27.27 -10.10 -0.32
N ARG A 515 27.77 -11.20 0.20
CA ARG A 515 27.77 -11.45 1.64
C ARG A 515 28.54 -10.38 2.42
N TYR A 516 29.68 -9.96 1.89
CA TYR A 516 30.43 -8.86 2.50
C TYR A 516 29.66 -7.54 2.44
N ARG A 517 29.03 -7.23 1.32
CA ARG A 517 28.20 -6.04 1.18
C ARG A 517 27.07 -6.02 2.23
N HIS A 518 26.40 -7.14 2.45
CA HIS A 518 25.36 -7.28 3.49
C HIS A 518 25.97 -7.09 4.88
N HIS A 519 27.05 -7.77 5.17
CA HIS A 519 27.76 -7.64 6.46
C HIS A 519 28.17 -6.20 6.75
N PHE A 520 28.85 -5.55 5.79
CA PHE A 520 29.27 -4.15 5.92
C PHE A 520 28.12 -3.22 6.22
N GLY A 521 27.01 -3.32 5.49
CA GLY A 521 25.83 -2.49 5.66
C GLY A 521 25.20 -2.67 7.04
N ILE A 522 25.11 -3.91 7.52
CA ILE A 522 24.61 -4.21 8.87
C ILE A 522 25.54 -3.60 9.93
N GLN A 523 26.86 -3.74 9.79
CA GLN A 523 27.82 -3.16 10.73
C GLN A 523 27.79 -1.62 10.73
N ALA A 524 27.53 -1.02 9.56
CA ALA A 524 27.37 0.43 9.45
C ALA A 524 26.16 0.94 10.26
N ILE A 525 25.00 0.29 10.12
CA ILE A 525 23.80 0.64 10.91
C ILE A 525 24.01 0.31 12.40
N LYS A 526 24.68 -0.83 12.68
CA LYS A 526 24.96 -1.24 14.06
C LYS A 526 25.73 -0.19 14.84
N ARG A 527 26.67 0.54 14.24
CA ARG A 527 27.37 1.64 14.93
C ARG A 527 26.41 2.70 15.44
N GLN A 528 25.37 3.06 14.70
CA GLN A 528 24.34 4.00 15.15
C GLN A 528 23.52 3.39 16.31
N THR A 529 23.10 2.14 16.15
CA THR A 529 22.34 1.40 17.16
C THR A 529 23.12 1.24 18.47
N ASP A 530 24.41 0.93 18.41
CA ASP A 530 25.26 0.78 19.60
C ASP A 530 25.42 2.10 20.37
N VAL A 531 25.46 3.24 19.68
CA VAL A 531 25.42 4.56 20.35
C VAL A 531 24.09 4.75 21.05
N LEU A 532 22.96 4.50 20.34
CA LEU A 532 21.64 4.71 20.92
C LEU A 532 21.35 3.79 22.08
N ARG A 533 21.72 2.53 22.02
CA ARG A 533 21.54 1.57 23.14
C ARG A 533 22.26 1.97 24.43
N ARG A 534 23.39 2.64 24.32
CA ARG A 534 24.10 3.17 25.51
C ARG A 534 23.33 4.29 26.20
N TRP A 535 22.63 5.12 25.41
CA TRP A 535 21.91 6.28 25.95
C TRP A 535 20.42 6.00 26.20
N LEU A 536 19.82 5.09 25.40
CA LEU A 536 18.39 4.77 25.35
C LEU A 536 18.21 3.23 25.45
N PRO A 537 18.59 2.59 26.58
CA PRO A 537 18.63 1.13 26.67
C PRO A 537 17.27 0.45 26.50
N ASN A 538 16.18 1.18 26.77
CA ASN A 538 14.80 0.66 26.69
C ASN A 538 14.08 1.00 25.37
N ALA A 539 14.68 1.82 24.52
CA ALA A 539 14.06 2.20 23.26
C ALA A 539 14.23 1.11 22.20
N GLY A 540 13.16 0.88 21.43
CA GLY A 540 13.22 0.13 20.19
C GLY A 540 13.87 0.99 19.10
N ILE A 541 14.95 0.50 18.49
CA ILE A 541 15.68 1.21 17.44
C ILE A 541 15.40 0.50 16.13
N GLY A 542 14.81 1.19 15.18
CA GLY A 542 14.39 0.61 13.92
C GLY A 542 14.43 1.58 12.76
N ALA A 543 13.96 1.10 11.64
CA ALA A 543 13.67 1.86 10.45
C ALA A 543 12.52 1.18 9.73
N ASN A 544 11.71 1.95 9.01
CA ASN A 544 10.68 1.38 8.17
C ASN A 544 11.33 0.63 7.00
N PHE A 545 10.98 -0.63 6.84
CA PHE A 545 11.33 -1.42 5.67
C PHE A 545 10.13 -1.48 4.73
N SER A 546 10.26 -0.89 3.55
CA SER A 546 9.22 -1.00 2.55
C SER A 546 9.23 -2.39 1.93
N PRO A 547 8.14 -3.12 2.00
CA PRO A 547 8.00 -4.35 1.26
C PRO A 547 7.82 -4.13 -0.25
N GLN A 548 7.81 -2.90 -0.74
CA GLN A 548 7.56 -2.56 -2.14
C GLN A 548 8.81 -2.55 -3.02
N HIS A 549 10.00 -2.52 -2.43
CA HIS A 549 11.24 -2.49 -3.19
C HIS A 549 11.55 -3.87 -3.77
N GLY A 550 10.94 -4.15 -4.89
CA GLY A 550 11.16 -5.28 -5.75
C GLY A 550 10.66 -4.95 -7.16
N SER A 551 11.01 -5.74 -8.14
CA SER A 551 10.49 -5.55 -9.50
C SER A 551 8.95 -5.61 -9.49
N PRO A 552 8.27 -4.78 -10.28
CA PRO A 552 6.81 -4.82 -10.37
C PRO A 552 6.31 -6.25 -10.61
N GLY A 553 5.37 -6.70 -9.80
CA GLY A 553 4.81 -8.05 -9.87
C GLY A 553 5.59 -9.11 -9.12
N GLN A 554 6.72 -8.78 -8.52
CA GLN A 554 7.45 -9.69 -7.68
C GLN A 554 7.16 -9.44 -6.21
N PHE A 555 7.01 -10.53 -5.49
CA PHE A 555 6.97 -10.51 -4.06
C PHE A 555 8.33 -10.14 -3.51
N TYR A 556 8.35 -9.27 -2.58
CA TYR A 556 9.37 -8.81 -1.70
C TYR A 556 10.36 -9.80 -1.13
N LEU A 557 10.66 -10.90 -1.76
CA LEU A 557 11.62 -11.82 -1.17
C LEU A 557 13.06 -11.53 -1.61
N GLY A 558 13.26 -10.85 -2.72
CA GLY A 558 14.59 -10.39 -3.09
C GLY A 558 15.11 -9.33 -2.12
N GLN A 559 16.33 -9.47 -1.65
CA GLN A 559 17.02 -8.58 -0.71
C GLN A 559 16.41 -8.48 0.71
N VAL A 560 15.32 -9.15 0.99
CA VAL A 560 14.68 -9.15 2.32
C VAL A 560 15.51 -9.90 3.36
N PHE A 561 16.37 -10.81 2.94
CA PHE A 561 17.24 -11.53 3.88
C PHE A 561 18.15 -10.60 4.68
N GLN A 562 18.54 -9.47 4.12
CA GLN A 562 19.30 -8.44 4.83
C GLN A 562 18.58 -7.99 6.10
N TRP A 563 17.26 -7.91 6.08
CA TRP A 563 16.45 -7.55 7.25
C TRP A 563 16.57 -8.60 8.36
N VAL A 564 16.49 -9.88 8.01
CA VAL A 564 16.65 -10.97 9.00
C VAL A 564 18.01 -10.87 9.67
N ASN A 565 19.09 -10.76 8.92
CA ASN A 565 20.43 -10.64 9.45
C ASN A 565 20.66 -9.34 10.22
N CYS A 566 20.06 -8.23 9.80
CA CYS A 566 20.16 -6.95 10.50
C CYS A 566 19.71 -7.06 11.94
N PHE A 567 18.57 -7.73 12.19
CA PHE A 567 18.06 -7.91 13.55
C PHE A 567 18.78 -9.02 14.33
N ARG A 568 19.21 -10.10 13.68
CA ARG A 568 19.99 -11.16 14.31
C ARG A 568 21.34 -10.67 14.82
N GLN A 569 21.99 -9.79 14.06
CA GLN A 569 23.30 -9.22 14.39
C GLN A 569 23.22 -7.90 15.18
N ASP A 570 22.05 -7.51 15.66
CA ASP A 570 21.81 -6.26 16.38
C ASP A 570 22.14 -4.99 15.58
N GLY A 571 22.04 -5.05 14.25
CA GLY A 571 22.08 -3.86 13.42
C GLY A 571 20.95 -2.90 13.78
N LEU A 572 19.75 -3.42 13.94
CA LEU A 572 18.58 -2.76 14.51
C LEU A 572 17.95 -3.66 15.59
N THR A 573 17.07 -3.10 16.42
CA THR A 573 16.46 -3.83 17.54
C THR A 573 14.94 -3.93 17.45
N LEU A 574 14.31 -3.12 16.64
CA LEU A 574 12.86 -3.04 16.44
C LEU A 574 12.55 -3.27 14.97
N PRO A 575 12.18 -4.49 14.55
CA PRO A 575 11.67 -4.71 13.21
C PRO A 575 10.37 -3.97 13.00
N TRP A 576 10.24 -3.32 11.85
CA TRP A 576 8.96 -2.84 11.40
C TRP A 576 8.89 -2.72 9.87
N ALA A 577 7.69 -2.83 9.33
CA ALA A 577 7.40 -2.67 7.92
C ALA A 577 5.96 -2.23 7.70
N GLU A 578 5.66 -1.95 6.46
CA GLU A 578 4.37 -1.52 5.96
C GLU A 578 3.51 -2.71 5.51
N ASP A 579 2.20 -2.53 5.52
CA ASP A 579 1.23 -3.53 5.11
C ASP A 579 0.60 -3.26 3.73
N TYR A 580 1.36 -2.76 2.78
CA TYR A 580 0.88 -2.48 1.43
C TYR A 580 0.45 -3.75 0.68
N ALA A 581 -0.65 -4.36 1.14
CA ALA A 581 -1.19 -5.59 0.59
C ALA A 581 -1.59 -5.50 -0.88
N TRP A 582 -1.93 -4.32 -1.38
CA TRP A 582 -2.23 -4.08 -2.78
C TRP A 582 -1.03 -4.26 -3.71
N GLY A 583 0.19 -4.16 -3.20
CA GLY A 583 1.41 -4.52 -3.94
C GLY A 583 1.59 -6.02 -4.09
N ILE A 584 0.76 -6.84 -3.45
CA ILE A 584 0.90 -8.28 -3.43
C ILE A 584 0.24 -8.89 -4.68
N PRO A 585 0.98 -9.56 -5.56
CA PRO A 585 0.46 -10.05 -6.84
C PRO A 585 -0.74 -10.99 -6.72
N LEU A 586 -0.82 -11.77 -5.66
CA LEU A 586 -1.90 -12.74 -5.46
C LEU A 586 -3.14 -12.13 -4.79
N GLY A 587 -3.14 -10.82 -4.53
CA GLY A 587 -4.34 -10.09 -4.14
C GLY A 587 -4.94 -10.50 -2.79
N THR A 588 -4.14 -11.03 -1.86
CA THR A 588 -4.60 -11.36 -0.52
C THR A 588 -3.79 -10.68 0.56
N GLN A 589 -4.48 -9.98 1.43
CA GLN A 589 -3.88 -9.30 2.59
C GLN A 589 -3.29 -10.28 3.61
N GLN A 590 -3.73 -11.54 3.61
CA GLN A 590 -3.18 -12.59 4.48
C GLN A 590 -1.66 -12.76 4.29
N MET A 591 -1.15 -12.42 3.13
CA MET A 591 0.28 -12.47 2.82
C MET A 591 1.16 -11.57 3.70
N ASN A 592 0.62 -10.53 4.33
CA ASN A 592 1.36 -9.71 5.28
C ASN A 592 1.90 -10.52 6.48
N ALA A 593 1.24 -11.62 6.82
CA ALA A 593 1.71 -12.59 7.81
C ALA A 593 3.13 -13.11 7.50
N CYS A 594 3.47 -13.26 6.22
CA CYS A 594 4.78 -13.72 5.79
C CYS A 594 5.91 -12.78 6.23
N ASN A 595 5.70 -11.46 6.12
CA ASN A 595 6.68 -10.46 6.57
C ASN A 595 6.87 -10.49 8.09
N LEU A 596 5.77 -10.60 8.83
CA LEU A 596 5.79 -10.70 10.29
C LEU A 596 6.48 -11.96 10.77
N ASP A 597 6.23 -13.10 10.12
CA ASP A 597 6.90 -14.36 10.46
C ASP A 597 8.39 -14.34 10.11
N LEU A 598 8.82 -13.62 9.07
CA LEU A 598 10.24 -13.35 8.80
C LEU A 598 10.86 -12.50 9.92
N PHE A 599 10.17 -11.46 10.42
CA PHE A 599 10.64 -10.69 11.57
C PHE A 599 10.71 -11.54 12.86
N ARG A 600 9.77 -12.46 13.05
CA ARG A 600 9.84 -13.42 14.15
C ARG A 600 11.09 -14.33 14.03
N ALA A 601 11.38 -14.81 12.80
CA ALA A 601 12.61 -15.55 12.54
C ALA A 601 13.87 -14.71 12.79
N ALA A 602 13.83 -13.42 12.45
CA ALA A 602 14.90 -12.47 12.72
C ALA A 602 15.12 -12.22 14.22
N LEU A 603 14.06 -12.27 15.03
CA LEU A 603 14.10 -12.08 16.47
C LEU A 603 14.26 -13.36 17.28
N ARG A 604 14.50 -14.53 16.64
CA ARG A 604 14.67 -15.80 17.34
C ARG A 604 15.79 -15.71 18.38
N GLY A 605 15.50 -16.11 19.61
CA GLY A 605 16.42 -15.98 20.74
C GLY A 605 16.42 -14.60 21.42
N LYS A 606 15.54 -13.69 21.03
CA LYS A 606 15.41 -12.33 21.57
C LYS A 606 13.98 -12.06 22.03
N PRO A 607 13.46 -12.75 23.06
CA PRO A 607 12.05 -12.77 23.44
C PRO A 607 11.53 -11.38 23.90
N ASP A 608 12.42 -10.51 24.40
CA ASP A 608 12.05 -9.18 24.91
C ASP A 608 11.86 -8.14 23.80
N ARG A 609 12.25 -8.48 22.56
CA ARG A 609 12.08 -7.56 21.43
C ARG A 609 10.68 -7.65 20.86
N LYS A 610 10.20 -6.50 20.43
CA LYS A 610 8.86 -6.32 19.87
C LYS A 610 8.95 -6.10 18.36
N ILE A 611 7.83 -6.36 17.67
CA ILE A 611 7.63 -6.00 16.28
C ILE A 611 6.66 -4.83 16.24
N LEU A 612 7.04 -3.74 15.56
CA LEU A 612 6.16 -2.67 15.16
C LEU A 612 5.65 -2.98 13.74
N TYR A 613 4.38 -2.76 13.50
CA TYR A 613 3.83 -2.95 12.18
C TYR A 613 2.81 -1.89 11.83
N TYR A 614 2.89 -1.35 10.61
CA TYR A 614 1.85 -0.51 10.10
C TYR A 614 0.62 -1.35 9.78
N VAL A 615 -0.52 -0.96 10.34
CA VAL A 615 -1.83 -1.44 9.92
C VAL A 615 -2.56 -0.24 9.36
N MET A 616 -2.38 -0.02 8.07
CA MET A 616 -2.77 1.22 7.40
C MET A 616 -4.28 1.29 7.23
N PRO A 617 -4.95 2.28 7.85
CA PRO A 617 -6.37 2.49 7.65
C PRO A 617 -6.68 3.35 6.42
N HIS A 618 -5.67 4.06 5.90
CA HIS A 618 -5.87 5.11 4.91
C HIS A 618 -6.15 4.61 3.50
N TRP A 619 -5.74 3.47 3.17
CA TRP A 619 -5.81 2.93 1.82
C TRP A 619 -7.02 3.41 1.01
N PRO A 620 -6.88 3.87 -0.23
CA PRO A 620 -8.00 4.23 -1.07
C PRO A 620 -9.01 3.08 -1.14
N GLY A 621 -10.23 3.35 -0.69
CA GLY A 621 -11.26 2.35 -0.62
C GLY A 621 -11.07 1.27 0.46
N ASN A 622 -10.15 1.44 1.40
CA ASN A 622 -10.00 0.49 2.49
C ASN A 622 -11.28 0.43 3.33
N THR A 623 -11.79 -0.79 3.55
CA THR A 623 -13.04 -1.01 4.27
C THR A 623 -12.79 -1.27 5.76
N PRO A 624 -13.78 -1.01 6.62
CA PRO A 624 -13.69 -1.37 8.02
C PRO A 624 -13.35 -2.84 8.26
N ASN A 625 -13.93 -3.74 7.46
CA ASN A 625 -13.71 -5.18 7.56
C ASN A 625 -12.31 -5.57 7.10
N SER A 626 -11.81 -4.97 6.02
CA SER A 626 -10.45 -5.19 5.55
C SER A 626 -9.44 -4.79 6.62
N TRP A 627 -9.58 -3.61 7.22
CA TRP A 627 -8.69 -3.15 8.30
C TRP A 627 -8.75 -4.07 9.54
N ARG A 628 -9.95 -4.48 9.98
CA ARG A 628 -10.09 -5.41 11.11
C ARG A 628 -9.37 -6.73 10.86
N ARG A 629 -9.50 -7.27 9.65
CA ARG A 629 -8.84 -8.53 9.25
C ARG A 629 -7.34 -8.38 9.26
N MET A 630 -6.80 -7.29 8.70
CA MET A 630 -5.37 -7.00 8.69
C MET A 630 -4.81 -6.81 10.11
N PHE A 631 -5.53 -6.11 10.99
CA PHE A 631 -5.11 -5.92 12.37
C PHE A 631 -4.98 -7.26 13.12
N HIS A 632 -5.98 -8.12 13.03
CA HIS A 632 -5.95 -9.43 13.69
C HIS A 632 -4.93 -10.38 13.05
N ASN A 633 -4.75 -10.33 11.74
CA ASN A 633 -3.68 -11.04 11.06
C ASN A 633 -2.31 -10.61 11.62
N ALA A 634 -2.03 -9.32 11.68
CA ALA A 634 -0.77 -8.81 12.20
C ALA A 634 -0.57 -9.16 13.68
N LEU A 635 -1.63 -9.05 14.49
CA LEU A 635 -1.60 -9.42 15.90
C LEU A 635 -1.28 -10.91 16.10
N GLY A 636 -1.95 -11.78 15.35
CA GLY A 636 -1.74 -13.23 15.37
C GLY A 636 -0.33 -13.65 14.94
N HIS A 637 0.35 -12.84 14.15
CA HIS A 637 1.72 -13.06 13.67
C HIS A 637 2.81 -12.30 14.44
N GLY A 638 2.46 -11.68 15.57
CA GLY A 638 3.44 -11.19 16.55
C GLY A 638 3.64 -9.69 16.60
N MET A 639 2.79 -8.90 15.95
CA MET A 639 2.76 -7.45 16.16
C MET A 639 2.47 -7.14 17.62
N LYS A 640 3.29 -6.27 18.23
CA LYS A 640 3.10 -5.77 19.60
C LYS A 640 3.06 -4.26 19.70
N ILE A 641 3.45 -3.56 18.65
CA ILE A 641 3.38 -2.10 18.54
C ILE A 641 2.64 -1.81 17.23
N VAL A 642 1.63 -0.95 17.32
CA VAL A 642 0.75 -0.61 16.19
C VAL A 642 1.12 0.77 15.69
N ASP A 643 1.15 0.95 14.37
CA ASP A 643 1.21 2.27 13.74
C ASP A 643 0.10 2.42 12.70
N LEU A 644 -0.54 3.58 12.69
CA LEU A 644 -1.65 3.93 11.81
C LEU A 644 -1.20 5.05 10.86
N PHE A 645 -0.55 4.70 9.80
CA PHE A 645 -0.15 5.64 8.76
C PHE A 645 -1.15 5.59 7.59
N GLU A 646 -1.82 6.65 7.16
CA GLU A 646 -2.15 7.89 7.87
C GLU A 646 -3.57 7.80 8.43
N PHE A 647 -3.79 8.36 9.61
CA PHE A 647 -5.07 8.22 10.31
C PHE A 647 -5.75 9.57 10.49
N ARG A 648 -6.16 10.14 9.36
CA ARG A 648 -6.87 11.43 9.30
C ARG A 648 -7.76 11.48 8.06
N PRO A 649 -8.91 12.20 8.13
CA PRO A 649 -9.86 12.29 7.03
C PRO A 649 -9.45 13.27 5.94
N VAL A 650 -8.48 14.12 6.23
CA VAL A 650 -8.00 15.16 5.31
C VAL A 650 -6.56 14.88 4.96
N GLN A 651 -6.31 14.82 3.68
CA GLN A 651 -5.00 14.64 3.12
C GLN A 651 -4.03 15.75 3.54
N ALA A 652 -2.78 15.37 3.87
CA ALA A 652 -1.71 16.32 4.13
C ALA A 652 -0.66 16.36 3.03
N ALA A 653 -0.27 15.21 2.52
CA ALA A 653 0.83 15.09 1.56
C ALA A 653 0.42 14.42 0.25
N TYR A 654 -0.26 13.30 0.33
CA TYR A 654 -0.67 12.49 -0.81
C TYR A 654 -2.18 12.35 -0.83
N THR A 655 -2.75 12.27 -2.02
CA THR A 655 -4.20 12.19 -2.19
C THR A 655 -4.81 10.90 -1.67
N GLU A 656 -4.05 9.81 -1.62
CA GLU A 656 -4.53 8.53 -1.09
C GLU A 656 -4.38 8.39 0.42
N ASN A 657 -3.49 9.16 1.05
CA ASN A 657 -3.18 8.96 2.46
C ASN A 657 -4.20 9.65 3.38
N HIS A 658 -5.43 9.20 3.32
CA HIS A 658 -6.53 9.70 4.16
C HIS A 658 -7.60 8.65 4.40
N VAL A 659 -8.37 8.80 5.46
CA VAL A 659 -9.49 7.95 5.82
C VAL A 659 -10.76 8.78 5.83
N SER A 660 -11.53 8.72 4.76
CA SER A 660 -12.79 9.50 4.65
C SER A 660 -14.00 8.80 5.24
N ASN A 661 -13.96 7.46 5.38
CA ASN A 661 -15.09 6.68 5.89
C ASN A 661 -15.14 6.69 7.43
N PRO A 662 -16.13 7.31 8.08
CA PRO A 662 -16.24 7.32 9.53
C PRO A 662 -16.42 5.94 10.16
N GLU A 663 -16.96 4.96 9.43
CA GLU A 663 -17.07 3.58 9.91
C GLU A 663 -15.70 2.91 10.10
N THR A 664 -14.68 3.31 9.32
CA THR A 664 -13.31 2.82 9.54
C THR A 664 -12.77 3.30 10.89
N TYR A 665 -13.00 4.56 11.26
CA TYR A 665 -12.62 5.05 12.59
C TYR A 665 -13.38 4.32 13.70
N ALA A 666 -14.68 4.05 13.50
CA ALA A 666 -15.47 3.28 14.44
C ALA A 666 -14.94 1.85 14.61
N ALA A 667 -14.56 1.18 13.52
CA ALA A 667 -13.98 -0.16 13.54
C ALA A 667 -12.62 -0.17 14.26
N VAL A 668 -11.75 0.79 13.97
CA VAL A 668 -10.46 0.96 14.68
C VAL A 668 -10.68 1.15 16.16
N LEU A 669 -11.59 2.05 16.55
CA LEU A 669 -11.87 2.35 17.95
C LEU A 669 -12.43 1.13 18.71
N ARG A 670 -13.40 0.41 18.11
CA ARG A 670 -13.94 -0.84 18.71
C ARG A 670 -12.84 -1.86 18.92
N THR A 671 -12.04 -2.10 17.89
CA THR A 671 -10.92 -3.05 17.95
C THR A 671 -9.92 -2.69 19.04
N PHE A 672 -9.58 -1.40 19.21
CA PHE A 672 -8.68 -0.97 20.28
C PHE A 672 -9.31 -1.09 21.66
N ARG A 673 -10.61 -0.83 21.79
CA ARG A 673 -11.31 -1.06 23.07
C ARG A 673 -11.35 -2.54 23.44
N GLU A 674 -11.56 -3.41 22.47
CA GLU A 674 -11.47 -4.86 22.65
C GLU A 674 -10.05 -5.31 22.98
N LEU A 675 -9.04 -4.75 22.31
CA LEU A 675 -7.62 -5.00 22.60
C LEU A 675 -7.30 -4.75 24.07
N GLY A 676 -7.84 -3.69 24.68
CA GLY A 676 -7.66 -3.39 26.10
C GLY A 676 -8.14 -4.49 27.05
N LEU A 677 -8.98 -5.45 26.60
CA LEU A 677 -9.40 -6.59 27.40
C LEU A 677 -8.35 -7.69 27.53
N TYR A 678 -7.45 -7.79 26.52
CA TYR A 678 -6.51 -8.90 26.40
C TYR A 678 -5.07 -8.47 26.10
N GLU A 679 -4.79 -7.18 26.07
CA GLU A 679 -3.44 -6.66 25.75
C GLU A 679 -2.36 -7.20 26.69
N ASP A 680 -2.68 -7.46 27.97
CA ASP A 680 -1.76 -8.05 28.94
C ASP A 680 -1.30 -9.46 28.49
N LEU A 681 -2.23 -10.27 27.95
CA LEU A 681 -1.92 -11.59 27.42
C LEU A 681 -1.05 -11.49 26.16
N VAL A 682 -1.33 -10.50 25.28
CA VAL A 682 -0.55 -10.30 24.05
C VAL A 682 0.83 -9.73 24.37
N GLN A 683 0.92 -8.68 25.19
CA GLN A 683 2.19 -8.00 25.46
C GLN A 683 3.19 -8.90 26.20
N ALA A 684 2.73 -9.68 27.19
CA ALA A 684 3.56 -10.66 27.92
C ALA A 684 3.68 -12.01 27.19
N GLY A 685 2.80 -12.28 26.23
CA GLY A 685 2.70 -13.55 25.55
C GLY A 685 3.70 -13.74 24.41
N GLN A 686 3.88 -14.99 24.04
CA GLN A 686 4.65 -15.41 22.85
C GLN A 686 3.79 -16.32 21.99
N ARG A 687 3.92 -16.17 20.68
CA ARG A 687 3.27 -17.12 19.75
C ARG A 687 3.84 -18.52 20.00
N ARG A 688 2.96 -19.50 20.00
CA ARG A 688 3.38 -20.89 20.18
C ARG A 688 4.37 -21.30 19.09
N PRO A 689 5.53 -21.90 19.43
CA PRO A 689 6.50 -22.38 18.45
C PRO A 689 5.89 -23.42 17.49
N ALA A 690 6.26 -23.33 16.22
CA ALA A 690 5.85 -24.28 15.19
C ALA A 690 6.73 -25.53 15.18
N GLU A 691 6.18 -26.66 14.71
CA GLU A 691 6.94 -27.88 14.41
C GLU A 691 7.23 -28.04 12.91
N ALA A 692 6.66 -27.17 12.07
CA ALA A 692 6.94 -27.08 10.65
C ALA A 692 7.72 -25.82 10.33
N GLY A 693 8.70 -25.91 9.43
CA GLY A 693 9.52 -24.82 8.95
C GLY A 693 9.44 -24.65 7.44
N LEU A 694 9.51 -23.40 6.98
CA LEU A 694 9.71 -23.06 5.58
C LEU A 694 11.08 -22.41 5.42
N TRP A 695 11.89 -22.96 4.51
CA TRP A 695 13.25 -22.48 4.29
C TRP A 695 13.30 -21.13 3.59
N PHE A 696 14.18 -20.26 4.07
CA PHE A 696 14.48 -18.95 3.51
C PHE A 696 15.93 -18.59 3.82
N SER A 697 16.79 -18.35 2.81
CA SER A 697 18.21 -18.20 3.06
C SER A 697 18.89 -17.02 2.34
N GLU A 698 20.01 -16.56 2.90
CA GLU A 698 20.88 -15.56 2.29
C GLU A 698 21.48 -16.07 0.98
N THR A 699 21.83 -17.34 0.91
CA THR A 699 22.37 -17.95 -0.30
C THR A 699 21.37 -17.82 -1.45
N SER A 700 20.13 -18.19 -1.22
CA SER A 700 19.07 -18.06 -2.22
C SER A 700 18.76 -16.61 -2.59
N ASP A 701 18.83 -15.69 -1.63
CA ASP A 701 18.64 -14.26 -1.88
C ASP A 701 19.76 -13.69 -2.76
N ILE A 702 21.01 -14.05 -2.51
CA ILE A 702 22.18 -13.66 -3.31
C ILE A 702 22.04 -14.14 -4.76
N TRP A 703 21.54 -15.37 -4.95
CA TRP A 703 21.38 -15.96 -6.28
C TRP A 703 20.06 -15.56 -6.95
N ALA A 704 19.23 -14.75 -6.29
CA ALA A 704 17.94 -14.28 -6.78
C ALA A 704 16.93 -15.41 -7.02
N ASP A 705 16.93 -16.42 -6.15
CA ASP A 705 15.98 -17.53 -6.22
C ASP A 705 14.54 -17.08 -5.98
N TYR A 706 14.35 -15.91 -5.38
CA TYR A 706 13.04 -15.36 -5.04
C TYR A 706 12.47 -14.47 -6.16
N GLU A 707 13.16 -14.36 -7.27
CA GLU A 707 12.64 -13.71 -8.46
C GLU A 707 11.69 -14.66 -9.23
N GLY A 708 10.77 -14.07 -9.96
CA GLY A 708 9.83 -14.78 -10.82
C GLY A 708 8.90 -15.76 -10.09
N SER A 709 8.67 -16.91 -10.69
CA SER A 709 7.72 -17.93 -10.21
C SER A 709 8.12 -18.54 -8.88
N PHE A 710 9.40 -18.63 -8.54
CA PHE A 710 9.85 -19.27 -7.32
C PHE A 710 9.53 -18.46 -6.07
N GLY A 711 9.70 -17.14 -6.10
CA GLY A 711 9.31 -16.27 -5.00
C GLY A 711 7.80 -16.28 -4.77
N THR A 712 7.03 -16.17 -5.86
CA THR A 712 5.57 -16.27 -5.81
C THR A 712 5.13 -17.63 -5.27
N ALA A 713 5.76 -18.73 -5.72
CA ALA A 713 5.47 -20.09 -5.28
C ALA A 713 5.74 -20.30 -3.78
N LYS A 714 6.82 -19.71 -3.27
CA LYS A 714 7.13 -19.79 -1.81
C LYS A 714 6.02 -19.18 -0.98
N ARG A 715 5.51 -18.03 -1.34
CA ARG A 715 4.41 -17.39 -0.62
C ARG A 715 3.09 -18.10 -0.80
N ALA A 716 2.79 -18.59 -2.00
CA ALA A 716 1.62 -19.42 -2.23
C ALA A 716 1.68 -20.70 -1.39
N LEU A 717 2.87 -21.32 -1.27
CA LEU A 717 3.10 -22.47 -0.39
C LEU A 717 2.92 -22.11 1.09
N TYR A 718 3.41 -20.94 1.53
CA TYR A 718 3.20 -20.43 2.87
C TYR A 718 1.71 -20.33 3.21
N ILE A 719 0.91 -19.73 2.35
CA ILE A 719 -0.55 -19.66 2.52
C ILE A 719 -1.19 -21.05 2.51
N ALA A 720 -0.78 -21.93 1.59
CA ALA A 720 -1.31 -23.29 1.52
C ALA A 720 -1.08 -24.06 2.84
N ILE A 721 0.05 -23.85 3.49
CA ILE A 721 0.38 -24.48 4.78
C ILE A 721 -0.48 -23.87 5.91
N LEU A 722 -0.65 -22.55 5.94
CA LEU A 722 -1.54 -21.89 6.91
C LEU A 722 -2.98 -22.39 6.79
N HIS A 723 -3.48 -22.57 5.55
CA HIS A 723 -4.82 -23.11 5.30
C HIS A 723 -4.96 -24.60 5.68
N GLN A 724 -3.85 -25.33 5.89
CA GLN A 724 -3.86 -26.64 6.56
C GLN A 724 -3.95 -26.51 8.08
N GLN A 725 -4.07 -25.28 8.59
CA GLN A 725 -4.11 -24.97 10.03
C GLN A 725 -2.85 -25.47 10.76
N LEU A 726 -1.73 -25.44 10.07
CA LEU A 726 -0.43 -25.86 10.56
C LEU A 726 0.39 -24.61 10.91
N PRO A 727 0.76 -24.41 12.17
CA PRO A 727 1.69 -23.36 12.54
C PRO A 727 3.01 -23.52 11.77
N LEU A 728 3.55 -22.38 11.28
CA LEU A 728 4.73 -22.36 10.44
C LEU A 728 5.72 -21.30 10.93
N ASP A 729 7.00 -21.62 10.93
CA ASP A 729 8.10 -20.67 11.13
C ASP A 729 9.01 -20.64 9.90
N PHE A 730 9.63 -19.49 9.63
CA PHE A 730 10.74 -19.44 8.68
C PHE A 730 12.02 -19.99 9.34
N LEU A 731 12.77 -20.77 8.59
CA LEU A 731 14.09 -21.27 8.95
C LEU A 731 15.14 -20.76 7.97
N VAL A 732 16.23 -20.24 8.51
CA VAL A 732 17.37 -19.71 7.73
C VAL A 732 18.59 -20.60 7.93
N GLU A 733 19.63 -20.39 7.12
CA GLU A 733 20.84 -21.23 7.19
C GLU A 733 21.45 -21.32 8.59
N GLN A 734 21.47 -20.20 9.31
CA GLN A 734 21.98 -20.19 10.68
C GLN A 734 21.22 -21.15 11.60
N ASP A 735 19.91 -21.31 11.40
CA ASP A 735 19.09 -22.23 12.21
C ASP A 735 19.42 -23.70 11.98
N ALA A 736 19.94 -24.05 10.79
CA ALA A 736 20.48 -25.39 10.54
C ALA A 736 21.87 -25.54 11.19
N LEU A 737 22.71 -24.52 11.14
CA LEU A 737 24.09 -24.55 11.62
C LEU A 737 24.17 -24.58 13.15
N ASP A 738 23.29 -23.85 13.86
CA ASP A 738 23.29 -23.74 15.32
C ASP A 738 22.45 -24.82 16.01
N GLY A 739 21.84 -25.73 15.24
CA GLY A 739 21.03 -26.84 15.76
C GLY A 739 19.55 -26.49 15.99
N THR A 740 19.10 -25.31 15.71
CA THR A 740 17.68 -24.90 15.85
C THR A 740 16.76 -25.80 15.02
N LEU A 741 17.22 -26.24 13.83
CA LEU A 741 16.48 -27.17 12.95
C LEU A 741 16.01 -28.44 13.69
N ALA A 742 16.73 -28.91 14.69
CA ALA A 742 16.36 -30.10 15.46
C ALA A 742 15.02 -29.99 16.22
N ARG A 743 14.49 -28.79 16.42
CA ARG A 743 13.18 -28.54 17.04
C ARG A 743 12.02 -28.80 16.11
N TYR A 744 12.28 -28.86 14.81
CA TYR A 744 11.28 -29.00 13.77
C TYR A 744 11.19 -30.46 13.33
N ARG A 745 10.00 -30.86 12.92
CA ARG A 745 9.72 -32.20 12.44
C ARG A 745 9.47 -32.25 10.94
N VAL A 746 9.05 -31.11 10.35
CA VAL A 746 8.81 -30.95 8.92
C VAL A 746 9.55 -29.72 8.42
N LEU A 747 10.18 -29.83 7.25
CA LEU A 747 10.81 -28.72 6.52
C LEU A 747 10.26 -28.69 5.10
N TYR A 748 9.80 -27.51 4.67
CA TYR A 748 9.46 -27.22 3.28
C TYR A 748 10.61 -26.45 2.63
N LEU A 749 11.12 -26.95 1.51
CA LEU A 749 12.26 -26.41 0.78
C LEU A 749 11.86 -26.09 -0.66
N THR A 750 11.94 -24.82 -1.03
CA THR A 750 11.64 -24.33 -2.39
C THR A 750 12.86 -23.69 -3.07
N ASP A 751 13.90 -23.44 -2.31
CA ASP A 751 15.08 -22.66 -2.72
C ASP A 751 16.02 -23.48 -3.57
N ARG A 752 16.44 -22.94 -4.69
CA ARG A 752 17.37 -23.62 -5.61
C ARG A 752 18.79 -23.71 -5.07
N HIS A 753 19.19 -22.67 -4.30
CA HIS A 753 20.53 -22.63 -3.70
C HIS A 753 20.47 -22.85 -2.20
N VAL A 754 21.23 -23.80 -1.73
CA VAL A 754 21.42 -24.12 -0.32
C VAL A 754 22.89 -24.35 -0.08
N SER A 755 23.51 -23.65 0.89
CA SER A 755 24.92 -23.82 1.16
C SER A 755 25.28 -25.26 1.54
N ARG A 756 26.48 -25.70 1.18
CA ARG A 756 26.99 -27.07 1.48
C ARG A 756 26.87 -27.39 2.97
N ALA A 757 27.19 -26.43 3.81
CA ALA A 757 27.11 -26.59 5.26
C ALA A 757 25.67 -26.81 5.73
N ALA A 758 24.71 -26.02 5.24
CA ALA A 758 23.30 -26.19 5.57
C ALA A 758 22.75 -27.50 4.98
N ALA A 759 23.09 -27.83 3.75
CA ALA A 759 22.71 -29.06 3.09
C ALA A 759 23.12 -30.32 3.90
N ALA A 760 24.34 -30.34 4.41
CA ALA A 760 24.83 -31.42 5.28
C ALA A 760 24.00 -31.55 6.59
N LYS A 761 23.61 -30.41 7.18
CA LYS A 761 22.78 -30.40 8.39
C LYS A 761 21.33 -30.85 8.10
N ILE A 762 20.77 -30.41 6.99
CA ILE A 762 19.43 -30.86 6.53
C ILE A 762 19.46 -32.35 6.28
N ALA A 763 20.47 -32.90 5.60
CA ALA A 763 20.60 -34.32 5.33
C ALA A 763 20.68 -35.14 6.62
N ALA A 764 21.55 -34.72 7.56
CA ALA A 764 21.67 -35.38 8.85
C ALA A 764 20.35 -35.35 9.66
N TRP A 765 19.65 -34.20 9.62
CA TRP A 765 18.35 -34.02 10.28
C TRP A 765 17.28 -34.95 9.70
N VAL A 766 17.22 -35.09 8.36
CA VAL A 766 16.30 -36.05 7.72
C VAL A 766 16.67 -37.50 8.12
N GLN A 767 17.95 -37.87 8.04
CA GLN A 767 18.41 -39.22 8.44
C GLN A 767 18.05 -39.54 9.90
N GLY A 768 18.01 -38.50 10.75
CA GLY A 768 17.60 -38.58 12.14
C GLY A 768 16.09 -38.74 12.39
N GLY A 769 15.25 -38.53 11.38
CA GLY A 769 13.78 -38.65 11.46
C GLY A 769 13.01 -37.44 11.01
N GLY A 770 13.67 -36.39 10.49
CA GLY A 770 13.04 -35.22 9.91
C GLY A 770 12.31 -35.57 8.60
N ARG A 771 11.29 -34.76 8.28
CA ARG A 771 10.46 -34.94 7.07
C ARG A 771 10.64 -33.74 6.17
N LEU A 772 11.08 -33.95 4.92
CA LEU A 772 11.41 -32.91 3.95
C LEU A 772 10.42 -32.95 2.79
N PHE A 773 9.83 -31.79 2.50
CA PHE A 773 9.05 -31.53 1.30
C PHE A 773 9.84 -30.59 0.38
N ALA A 774 10.21 -31.06 -0.81
CA ALA A 774 10.99 -30.29 -1.78
C ALA A 774 10.17 -30.03 -3.04
N THR A 775 10.29 -28.83 -3.61
CA THR A 775 9.60 -28.44 -4.85
C THR A 775 10.57 -28.41 -6.04
N ALA A 776 10.08 -28.08 -7.23
CA ALA A 776 10.90 -28.02 -8.45
C ALA A 776 12.21 -27.25 -8.24
N GLY A 777 13.32 -27.88 -8.53
CA GLY A 777 14.65 -27.27 -8.44
C GLY A 777 15.19 -27.05 -7.02
N ALA A 778 14.46 -27.44 -5.96
CA ALA A 778 14.91 -27.26 -4.59
C ALA A 778 16.24 -27.95 -4.31
N GLY A 779 17.19 -27.19 -3.72
CA GLY A 779 18.53 -27.67 -3.40
C GLY A 779 19.39 -28.08 -4.60
N MET A 780 19.07 -27.56 -5.77
CA MET A 780 19.78 -27.89 -7.02
C MET A 780 21.24 -27.46 -6.99
N PHE A 781 21.52 -26.33 -6.37
CA PHE A 781 22.85 -25.71 -6.33
C PHE A 781 23.35 -25.44 -4.91
N ASP A 782 24.67 -25.44 -4.76
CA ASP A 782 25.35 -24.93 -3.56
C ASP A 782 25.55 -23.40 -3.61
N GLU A 783 26.27 -22.87 -2.63
CA GLU A 783 26.56 -21.42 -2.53
C GLU A 783 27.41 -20.87 -3.67
N TYR A 784 28.08 -21.72 -4.43
CA TYR A 784 28.90 -21.32 -5.58
C TYR A 784 28.30 -21.71 -6.93
N HIS A 785 26.98 -21.93 -6.93
CA HIS A 785 26.22 -22.32 -8.12
C HIS A 785 26.72 -23.64 -8.74
N GLN A 786 27.29 -24.51 -7.92
CA GLN A 786 27.66 -25.85 -8.31
C GLN A 786 26.55 -26.84 -7.90
N PRO A 787 26.42 -27.99 -8.59
CA PRO A 787 25.45 -29.02 -8.20
C PRO A 787 25.60 -29.41 -6.72
N ASN A 788 24.53 -29.32 -5.95
CA ASN A 788 24.52 -29.69 -4.55
C ASN A 788 24.37 -31.19 -4.40
N GLN A 789 25.50 -31.92 -4.37
CA GLN A 789 25.50 -33.38 -4.33
C GLN A 789 24.79 -33.94 -3.10
N THR A 790 24.97 -33.31 -1.94
CA THR A 790 24.35 -33.74 -0.69
C THR A 790 22.82 -33.74 -0.78
N LEU A 791 22.23 -32.69 -1.29
CA LEU A 791 20.76 -32.63 -1.45
C LEU A 791 20.29 -33.51 -2.61
N ARG A 792 21.05 -33.58 -3.71
CA ARG A 792 20.73 -34.49 -4.81
C ARG A 792 20.61 -35.94 -4.32
N GLU A 793 21.56 -36.41 -3.52
CA GLU A 793 21.56 -37.72 -2.94
C GLU A 793 20.41 -37.90 -1.93
N LEU A 794 20.17 -36.90 -1.11
CA LEU A 794 19.07 -36.89 -0.13
C LEU A 794 17.70 -36.97 -0.81
N LEU A 795 17.46 -36.16 -1.82
CA LEU A 795 16.19 -36.09 -2.54
C LEU A 795 15.90 -37.39 -3.32
N GLY A 796 16.94 -38.13 -3.69
CA GLY A 796 16.81 -39.41 -4.39
C GLY A 796 16.21 -39.30 -5.79
N VAL A 797 16.40 -38.15 -6.41
CA VAL A 797 15.98 -37.90 -7.77
C VAL A 797 17.11 -37.27 -8.56
N GLU A 798 17.17 -37.58 -9.83
CA GLU A 798 17.99 -36.87 -10.82
C GLU A 798 17.11 -35.85 -11.53
N LEU A 799 17.49 -34.58 -11.44
CA LEU A 799 16.84 -33.51 -12.18
C LEU A 799 17.43 -33.47 -13.59
N THR A 800 16.63 -33.80 -14.60
CA THR A 800 17.09 -33.84 -15.99
C THR A 800 16.89 -32.53 -16.72
N SER A 801 15.88 -31.74 -16.32
CA SER A 801 15.66 -30.38 -16.81
C SER A 801 14.83 -29.58 -15.83
N LEU A 802 15.03 -28.25 -15.86
CA LEU A 802 14.18 -27.26 -15.18
C LEU A 802 13.85 -26.15 -16.17
N ALA A 803 12.57 -25.91 -16.39
CA ALA A 803 12.09 -24.86 -17.28
C ALA A 803 11.18 -23.90 -16.51
N GLU A 804 11.39 -22.60 -16.71
CA GLU A 804 10.57 -21.49 -16.23
C GLU A 804 10.30 -20.54 -17.40
N PRO A 805 9.37 -20.89 -18.32
CA PRO A 805 9.04 -20.02 -19.44
C PRO A 805 8.41 -18.72 -18.96
N ALA A 806 8.75 -17.60 -19.60
CA ALA A 806 8.26 -16.28 -19.22
C ALA A 806 6.72 -16.18 -19.29
N ASP A 807 6.10 -16.83 -20.27
CA ASP A 807 4.64 -16.88 -20.47
C ASP A 807 3.91 -17.80 -19.48
N ALA A 808 4.63 -18.52 -18.65
CA ALA A 808 4.08 -19.35 -17.58
C ALA A 808 4.28 -18.75 -16.18
N GLN A 809 4.93 -17.59 -16.09
CA GLN A 809 5.07 -16.88 -14.82
C GLN A 809 3.74 -16.31 -14.36
N VAL A 810 3.42 -16.51 -13.10
CA VAL A 810 2.27 -15.87 -12.48
C VAL A 810 2.63 -14.43 -12.18
N ALA A 811 2.06 -13.52 -12.94
CA ALA A 811 2.25 -12.09 -12.77
C ALA A 811 0.90 -11.37 -12.74
N PHE A 812 0.76 -10.36 -11.90
CA PHE A 812 -0.30 -9.39 -12.02
C PHE A 812 0.14 -8.30 -12.98
N ILE A 813 -0.57 -8.22 -14.09
CA ILE A 813 -0.51 -7.06 -14.95
C ILE A 813 -1.78 -6.26 -14.68
N LYS A 814 -1.63 -4.98 -14.45
CA LYS A 814 -2.74 -4.11 -14.09
C LYS A 814 -3.81 -3.97 -15.17
N GLN A 815 -3.48 -4.26 -16.43
CA GLN A 815 -4.37 -4.07 -17.57
C GLN A 815 -4.90 -5.38 -18.11
N ASP A 816 -4.10 -6.42 -18.08
CA ASP A 816 -4.48 -7.76 -18.46
C ASP A 816 -4.22 -8.67 -17.28
N LEU A 817 -5.12 -9.59 -17.00
CA LEU A 817 -4.84 -10.66 -16.07
C LEU A 817 -4.22 -11.80 -16.86
N PRO A 818 -2.90 -11.88 -16.95
CA PRO A 818 -2.30 -13.04 -17.58
C PRO A 818 -2.52 -14.21 -16.66
N PHE A 819 -3.21 -15.18 -17.16
CA PHE A 819 -3.17 -16.48 -16.55
C PHE A 819 -1.87 -17.12 -17.00
N ALA A 820 -1.09 -17.55 -16.04
CA ALA A 820 0.05 -18.38 -16.34
C ALA A 820 -0.38 -19.54 -17.24
N ARG A 821 0.29 -19.68 -18.36
CA ARG A 821 0.08 -20.82 -19.23
C ARG A 821 0.36 -22.12 -18.46
N ALA A 822 -0.55 -23.08 -18.51
CA ALA A 822 -0.27 -24.41 -17.98
C ALA A 822 0.91 -25.03 -18.76
N LEU A 823 1.91 -25.48 -18.04
CA LEU A 823 3.10 -26.16 -18.60
C LEU A 823 2.85 -27.65 -18.79
N ASP A 824 2.12 -28.26 -17.86
CA ASP A 824 1.82 -29.67 -17.82
C ASP A 824 0.66 -29.94 -16.84
N ALA A 825 0.30 -31.18 -16.65
CA ALA A 825 -0.55 -31.65 -15.57
C ALA A 825 0.07 -32.88 -14.92
N VAL A 826 -0.22 -33.06 -13.64
CA VAL A 826 0.25 -34.20 -12.86
C VAL A 826 -0.94 -35.01 -12.36
N THR A 827 -0.87 -36.31 -12.50
CA THR A 827 -1.78 -37.22 -11.82
C THR A 827 -1.13 -37.69 -10.53
N TRP A 828 -1.76 -37.38 -9.40
CA TRP A 828 -1.32 -37.80 -8.07
C TRP A 828 -2.50 -38.29 -7.25
N SER A 829 -2.41 -39.55 -6.72
CA SER A 829 -3.48 -40.16 -5.90
C SER A 829 -4.88 -40.07 -6.55
N GLY A 830 -4.95 -40.23 -7.87
CA GLY A 830 -6.21 -40.18 -8.64
C GLY A 830 -6.74 -38.75 -8.92
N HIS A 831 -5.98 -37.72 -8.57
CA HIS A 831 -6.34 -36.31 -8.80
C HIS A 831 -5.44 -35.64 -9.84
N TRP A 832 -6.00 -34.69 -10.58
CA TRP A 832 -5.26 -33.84 -11.53
C TRP A 832 -4.79 -32.57 -10.89
N LEU A 833 -3.52 -32.23 -11.11
CA LEU A 833 -2.85 -31.03 -10.59
C LEU A 833 -2.28 -30.25 -11.77
N GLY A 834 -2.73 -29.03 -11.98
CA GLY A 834 -2.18 -28.16 -13.02
C GLY A 834 -0.77 -27.69 -12.67
N VAL A 835 0.14 -27.71 -13.63
CA VAL A 835 1.52 -27.25 -13.46
C VAL A 835 1.67 -25.87 -14.06
N THR A 836 2.05 -24.89 -13.24
CA THR A 836 2.29 -23.51 -13.65
C THR A 836 3.60 -22.97 -13.09
N GLY A 837 4.12 -21.91 -13.69
CA GLY A 837 5.34 -21.22 -13.25
C GLY A 837 6.61 -21.94 -13.67
N ALA A 838 6.89 -23.10 -13.11
CA ALA A 838 8.07 -23.89 -13.45
C ALA A 838 7.78 -25.40 -13.45
N VAL A 839 8.51 -26.12 -14.27
CA VAL A 839 8.46 -27.59 -14.38
C VAL A 839 9.88 -28.17 -14.40
N ALA A 840 10.11 -29.17 -13.56
CA ALA A 840 11.32 -29.96 -13.52
C ALA A 840 11.01 -31.40 -13.95
N ARG A 841 11.81 -31.94 -14.85
CA ARG A 841 11.72 -33.36 -15.19
C ARG A 841 12.62 -34.16 -14.27
N LEU A 842 12.06 -35.17 -13.64
CA LEU A 842 12.69 -35.99 -12.65
C LEU A 842 12.92 -37.42 -13.17
N LYS A 843 14.03 -38.00 -12.74
CA LYS A 843 14.25 -39.44 -12.85
C LYS A 843 14.39 -40.00 -11.42
N ALA A 844 13.51 -40.92 -11.07
CA ALA A 844 13.54 -41.54 -9.74
C ALA A 844 14.80 -42.38 -9.57
N GLY A 845 15.49 -42.20 -8.44
CA GLY A 845 16.64 -43.01 -8.05
C GLY A 845 16.26 -44.35 -7.42
N SER A 846 17.27 -45.16 -7.13
CA SER A 846 17.05 -46.45 -6.43
C SER A 846 16.44 -46.26 -5.06
N GLY A 847 15.40 -47.03 -4.75
CA GLY A 847 14.68 -46.97 -3.47
C GLY A 847 13.70 -45.80 -3.33
N ALA A 848 13.42 -45.07 -4.41
CA ALA A 848 12.39 -44.06 -4.46
C ALA A 848 11.10 -44.61 -5.08
N THR A 849 9.95 -44.13 -4.58
CA THR A 849 8.62 -44.48 -5.06
C THR A 849 8.04 -43.32 -5.84
N VAL A 850 7.58 -43.58 -7.07
CA VAL A 850 6.85 -42.57 -7.87
C VAL A 850 5.39 -42.57 -7.40
N GLU A 851 4.94 -41.47 -6.80
CA GLU A 851 3.58 -41.27 -6.31
C GLU A 851 2.71 -40.51 -7.30
N GLY A 852 3.31 -39.75 -8.23
CA GLY A 852 2.61 -39.00 -9.26
C GLY A 852 3.43 -38.84 -10.53
N THR A 853 2.74 -38.74 -11.67
CA THR A 853 3.34 -38.66 -12.99
C THR A 853 2.80 -37.48 -13.79
N TYR A 854 3.64 -36.92 -14.65
CA TYR A 854 3.23 -36.00 -15.72
C TYR A 854 2.42 -36.71 -16.80
N LEU A 855 1.87 -35.91 -17.73
CA LEU A 855 1.10 -36.43 -18.85
C LEU A 855 1.87 -37.40 -19.76
N ASP A 856 3.18 -37.20 -19.87
CA ASP A 856 4.09 -38.09 -20.62
C ASP A 856 4.50 -39.37 -19.84
N GLY A 857 3.96 -39.56 -18.64
CA GLY A 857 4.29 -40.67 -17.77
C GLY A 857 5.59 -40.51 -16.95
N SER A 858 6.35 -39.42 -17.16
CA SER A 858 7.57 -39.20 -16.37
C SER A 858 7.25 -38.86 -14.90
N PRO A 859 8.15 -39.17 -13.94
CA PRO A 859 7.93 -38.88 -12.53
C PRO A 859 7.73 -37.39 -12.24
N ALA A 860 6.69 -37.05 -11.45
CA ALA A 860 6.36 -35.70 -11.03
C ALA A 860 6.35 -35.57 -9.51
N VAL A 861 5.94 -36.59 -8.77
CA VAL A 861 5.99 -36.65 -7.31
C VAL A 861 6.70 -37.95 -6.91
N VAL A 862 7.77 -37.81 -6.16
CA VAL A 862 8.63 -38.94 -5.75
C VAL A 862 8.81 -38.89 -4.26
N ALA A 863 8.56 -40.03 -3.60
CA ALA A 863 8.78 -40.19 -2.17
C ALA A 863 9.90 -41.22 -1.92
N ARG A 864 10.68 -40.98 -0.84
CA ARG A 864 11.64 -41.96 -0.37
C ARG A 864 11.85 -41.87 1.14
N HIS A 865 12.32 -42.95 1.71
CA HIS A 865 12.88 -42.95 3.06
C HIS A 865 14.39 -42.67 3.01
N ALA A 866 14.90 -41.82 3.90
CA ALA A 866 16.31 -41.53 4.07
C ALA A 866 16.66 -41.64 5.57
N GLY A 867 17.31 -42.76 5.93
CA GLY A 867 17.50 -43.10 7.33
C GLY A 867 16.14 -43.33 8.03
N LYS A 868 15.89 -42.57 9.11
CA LYS A 868 14.61 -42.60 9.84
C LYS A 868 13.58 -41.61 9.29
N GLY A 869 13.97 -40.74 8.38
CA GLY A 869 13.13 -39.65 7.85
C GLY A 869 12.51 -39.99 6.51
N GLU A 870 11.71 -39.04 6.05
CA GLU A 870 10.98 -39.12 4.78
C GLU A 870 11.25 -37.90 3.94
N VAL A 871 11.36 -38.10 2.64
CA VAL A 871 11.51 -37.02 1.64
C VAL A 871 10.41 -37.15 0.60
N ARG A 872 9.74 -36.06 0.29
CA ARG A 872 8.83 -35.99 -0.84
C ARG A 872 9.28 -34.86 -1.76
N THR A 873 9.54 -35.18 -3.03
CA THR A 873 10.05 -34.26 -4.05
C THR A 873 9.00 -34.08 -5.13
N CYS A 874 8.61 -32.82 -5.41
CA CYS A 874 7.73 -32.47 -6.50
C CYS A 874 8.54 -31.82 -7.64
N GLY A 875 8.30 -32.25 -8.87
CA GLY A 875 8.89 -31.67 -10.07
C GLY A 875 8.20 -30.37 -10.53
N PHE A 876 7.30 -29.82 -9.73
CA PHE A 876 6.56 -28.60 -10.03
C PHE A 876 6.42 -27.74 -8.77
N LEU A 877 5.70 -26.62 -8.87
CA LEU A 877 5.50 -25.68 -7.79
C LEU A 877 4.07 -25.80 -7.20
N PRO A 878 3.82 -26.77 -6.27
CA PRO A 878 2.48 -27.07 -5.80
C PRO A 878 1.77 -25.92 -5.08
N GLY A 879 2.52 -24.96 -4.53
CA GLY A 879 1.94 -23.72 -3.99
C GLY A 879 1.24 -22.89 -5.07
N LEU A 880 1.81 -22.79 -6.27
CA LEU A 880 1.15 -22.11 -7.40
C LEU A 880 -0.07 -22.90 -7.88
N THR A 881 0.03 -24.23 -7.96
CA THR A 881 -1.11 -25.09 -8.28
C THR A 881 -2.26 -24.86 -7.30
N TYR A 882 -1.94 -24.83 -6.00
CA TYR A 882 -2.92 -24.56 -4.93
C TYR A 882 -3.62 -23.22 -5.12
N PHE A 883 -2.86 -22.19 -5.44
CA PHE A 883 -3.34 -20.81 -5.50
C PHE A 883 -3.98 -20.44 -6.85
N HIS A 884 -3.70 -21.18 -7.92
CA HIS A 884 -4.14 -20.84 -9.27
C HIS A 884 -5.66 -20.60 -9.41
N PRO A 885 -6.56 -21.40 -8.82
CA PRO A 885 -7.99 -21.13 -8.87
C PRO A 885 -8.42 -19.88 -8.12
N ALA A 886 -7.61 -19.43 -7.16
CA ALA A 886 -7.87 -18.28 -6.32
C ALA A 886 -7.44 -16.94 -6.96
N ILE A 887 -6.68 -16.96 -8.05
CA ILE A 887 -6.24 -15.76 -8.75
C ILE A 887 -7.45 -15.09 -9.39
N PRO A 888 -7.78 -13.84 -9.03
CA PRO A 888 -8.96 -13.18 -9.57
C PRO A 888 -8.78 -12.85 -11.04
N ARG A 889 -9.80 -13.19 -11.84
CA ARG A 889 -9.84 -12.95 -13.29
C ARG A 889 -10.44 -11.59 -13.61
N ARG A 890 -9.87 -10.53 -13.10
CA ARG A 890 -10.34 -9.17 -13.31
C ARG A 890 -9.20 -8.17 -13.12
N PRO A 891 -9.26 -6.98 -13.76
CA PRO A 891 -8.27 -5.94 -13.56
C PRO A 891 -8.17 -5.52 -12.10
N VAL A 892 -7.00 -5.03 -11.71
CA VAL A 892 -6.81 -4.40 -10.41
C VAL A 892 -7.67 -3.15 -10.34
N ASP A 893 -8.48 -3.06 -9.30
CA ASP A 893 -9.19 -1.85 -8.93
C ASP A 893 -8.91 -1.54 -7.46
N ARG A 894 -9.24 -0.35 -7.03
CA ARG A 894 -9.06 0.12 -5.66
C ARG A 894 -10.38 0.59 -5.06
N GLY A 895 -11.46 -0.07 -5.46
CA GLY A 895 -12.80 0.25 -5.01
C GLY A 895 -12.98 0.11 -3.49
N ALA A 896 -13.98 0.79 -2.94
CA ALA A 896 -14.25 0.85 -1.51
C ALA A 896 -15.08 -0.35 -0.99
N THR A 897 -15.32 -1.34 -1.82
CA THR A 897 -16.09 -2.54 -1.47
C THR A 897 -15.18 -3.73 -1.20
N ASP A 898 -15.61 -4.66 -0.36
CA ASP A 898 -14.82 -5.84 0.01
C ASP A 898 -14.50 -6.76 -1.18
N ASP A 899 -15.19 -6.62 -2.29
CA ASP A 899 -14.94 -7.39 -3.51
C ASP A 899 -14.00 -6.69 -4.51
N SER A 900 -13.50 -5.50 -4.21
CA SER A 900 -12.47 -4.86 -5.02
C SER A 900 -11.17 -5.65 -4.98
N MET A 901 -10.33 -5.49 -6.00
CA MET A 901 -9.04 -6.21 -6.07
C MET A 901 -8.13 -5.92 -4.87
N THR A 902 -8.19 -4.71 -4.32
CA THR A 902 -7.41 -4.32 -3.15
C THR A 902 -7.84 -5.05 -1.88
N HIS A 903 -9.11 -5.46 -1.82
CA HIS A 903 -9.72 -6.10 -0.65
C HIS A 903 -10.22 -7.50 -0.95
N PHE A 904 -9.91 -8.00 -2.16
CA PHE A 904 -10.34 -9.31 -2.57
C PHE A 904 -9.81 -10.39 -1.62
N VAL A 905 -10.72 -11.21 -1.14
CA VAL A 905 -10.40 -12.37 -0.31
C VAL A 905 -10.60 -13.62 -1.16
N PRO A 906 -9.53 -14.28 -1.63
CA PRO A 906 -9.66 -15.50 -2.40
C PRO A 906 -10.21 -16.64 -1.53
N THR A 907 -11.15 -17.39 -2.09
CA THR A 907 -11.83 -18.49 -1.38
C THR A 907 -11.81 -19.81 -2.13
N GLN A 908 -11.38 -19.80 -3.39
CA GLN A 908 -11.30 -20.97 -4.24
C GLN A 908 -9.85 -21.43 -4.37
N PHE A 909 -9.53 -22.58 -3.82
CA PHE A 909 -8.19 -23.15 -3.86
C PHE A 909 -8.24 -24.59 -4.34
N ASP A 910 -7.11 -25.13 -4.87
CA ASP A 910 -7.05 -26.50 -5.33
C ASP A 910 -6.95 -27.49 -4.15
N PRO A 911 -7.98 -28.32 -3.91
CA PRO A 911 -8.00 -29.21 -2.75
C PRO A 911 -7.03 -30.41 -2.88
N ALA A 912 -6.63 -30.79 -4.09
CA ALA A 912 -5.68 -31.88 -4.29
C ALA A 912 -4.25 -31.39 -4.03
N ALA A 913 -3.91 -30.18 -4.49
CA ALA A 913 -2.64 -29.54 -4.13
C ALA A 913 -2.53 -29.30 -2.60
N ALA A 914 -3.64 -28.91 -1.95
CA ALA A 914 -3.68 -28.81 -0.49
C ALA A 914 -3.31 -30.13 0.19
N ARG A 915 -3.92 -31.23 -0.22
CA ARG A 915 -3.61 -32.58 0.31
C ARG A 915 -2.17 -32.97 0.05
N LEU A 916 -1.64 -32.73 -1.15
CA LEU A 916 -0.24 -33.02 -1.46
C LEU A 916 0.72 -32.27 -0.54
N ILE A 917 0.50 -30.94 -0.38
CA ILE A 917 1.33 -30.09 0.49
C ILE A 917 1.21 -30.53 1.95
N GLY A 918 0.01 -30.84 2.41
CA GLY A 918 -0.25 -31.26 3.80
C GLY A 918 0.24 -32.64 4.15
N SER A 919 0.41 -33.53 3.16
CA SER A 919 0.68 -34.96 3.38
C SER A 919 1.96 -35.23 4.19
N ILE A 920 3.01 -34.47 3.99
CA ILE A 920 4.28 -34.62 4.73
C ILE A 920 4.13 -34.25 6.22
N ALA A 921 3.14 -33.42 6.55
CA ALA A 921 2.88 -32.91 7.89
C ALA A 921 1.70 -33.63 8.59
N GLU A 922 1.13 -34.68 8.00
CA GLU A 922 0.03 -35.45 8.63
C GLU A 922 0.31 -35.90 10.08
N PRO A 923 1.54 -36.34 10.42
CA PRO A 923 1.85 -36.77 11.78
C PRO A 923 1.96 -35.62 12.79
N LEU A 924 1.89 -34.37 12.38
CA LEU A 924 1.96 -33.26 13.30
C LEU A 924 0.61 -32.98 13.96
N VAL A 925 0.65 -32.75 15.26
CA VAL A 925 -0.53 -32.28 15.99
C VAL A 925 -0.73 -30.80 15.71
N ARG A 926 -1.88 -30.45 15.20
CA ARG A 926 -2.29 -29.04 15.07
C ARG A 926 -2.75 -28.54 16.43
N PRO A 927 -2.12 -27.51 17.01
CA PRO A 927 -2.49 -27.05 18.35
C PRO A 927 -3.96 -26.63 18.46
N VAL A 928 -4.44 -25.94 17.42
CA VAL A 928 -5.84 -25.51 17.31
C VAL A 928 -6.30 -25.76 15.86
N THR A 929 -7.55 -26.19 15.72
CA THR A 929 -8.20 -26.33 14.42
C THR A 929 -9.54 -25.61 14.42
N CYS A 930 -9.91 -25.08 13.24
CA CYS A 930 -11.21 -24.48 12.98
C CYS A 930 -12.02 -25.38 12.04
N SER A 931 -13.34 -25.45 12.23
CA SER A 931 -14.24 -26.18 11.33
C SER A 931 -14.26 -25.60 9.91
N GLN A 932 -13.89 -24.32 9.75
CA GLN A 932 -13.66 -23.64 8.47
C GLN A 932 -12.15 -23.49 8.23
N PRO A 933 -11.58 -24.16 7.21
CA PRO A 933 -10.14 -24.11 6.95
C PRO A 933 -9.57 -22.72 6.67
N LEU A 934 -10.42 -21.83 6.11
CA LEU A 934 -10.03 -20.43 5.79
C LEU A 934 -10.20 -19.49 6.97
N VAL A 935 -10.46 -20.00 8.18
CA VAL A 935 -10.34 -19.24 9.43
C VAL A 935 -8.99 -19.56 10.05
N GLU A 936 -8.12 -18.58 10.08
CA GLU A 936 -6.81 -18.67 10.71
C GLU A 936 -6.94 -18.47 12.21
N ALA A 937 -6.29 -19.36 12.99
CA ALA A 937 -6.26 -19.32 14.44
C ALA A 937 -4.81 -19.33 14.93
N SER A 938 -4.35 -18.21 15.49
CA SER A 938 -3.02 -18.03 16.04
C SER A 938 -3.04 -18.06 17.58
N VAL A 939 -2.27 -18.93 18.18
CA VAL A 939 -2.19 -19.08 19.65
C VAL A 939 -1.04 -18.24 20.20
N ILE A 940 -1.34 -17.35 21.14
CA ILE A 940 -0.37 -16.59 21.93
C ILE A 940 -0.52 -17.01 23.39
N GLU A 941 0.53 -17.57 23.96
CA GLU A 941 0.56 -18.05 25.34
C GLU A 941 1.32 -17.06 26.22
N SER A 942 0.77 -16.75 27.39
CA SER A 942 1.38 -15.88 28.38
C SER A 942 1.34 -16.55 29.78
N PRO A 943 2.10 -16.05 30.78
CA PRO A 943 2.05 -16.58 32.13
C PRO A 943 0.66 -16.51 32.80
N SER A 944 -0.19 -15.56 32.34
CA SER A 944 -1.51 -15.33 32.92
C SER A 944 -2.67 -15.91 32.11
N GLY A 945 -2.40 -16.62 31.03
CA GLY A 945 -3.42 -17.19 30.16
C GLY A 945 -2.97 -17.29 28.71
N ALA A 946 -3.92 -17.40 27.81
CA ALA A 946 -3.67 -17.42 26.37
C ALA A 946 -4.72 -16.66 25.60
N VAL A 947 -4.41 -16.28 24.37
CA VAL A 947 -5.40 -15.83 23.40
C VAL A 947 -5.28 -16.68 22.13
N ILE A 948 -6.44 -16.92 21.49
CA ILE A 948 -6.51 -17.42 20.13
C ILE A 948 -7.02 -16.27 19.27
N VAL A 949 -6.14 -15.72 18.46
CA VAL A 949 -6.47 -14.64 17.52
C VAL A 949 -7.04 -15.28 16.26
N LEU A 950 -8.22 -14.83 15.86
CA LEU A 950 -8.97 -15.38 14.74
C LEU A 950 -9.12 -14.35 13.62
N ALA A 951 -8.75 -14.73 12.40
CA ALA A 951 -8.95 -13.95 11.19
C ALA A 951 -9.68 -14.80 10.14
N ASN A 952 -10.80 -14.29 9.65
CA ASN A 952 -11.66 -15.01 8.72
C ASN A 952 -11.35 -14.64 7.26
N TRP A 953 -10.83 -15.57 6.50
CA TRP A 953 -10.50 -15.47 5.08
C TRP A 953 -11.49 -16.24 4.19
N SER A 954 -12.65 -16.65 4.71
CA SER A 954 -13.64 -17.43 3.94
C SER A 954 -14.56 -16.60 3.03
N GLY A 955 -14.38 -15.27 3.01
CA GLY A 955 -15.15 -14.38 2.16
C GLY A 955 -16.51 -13.94 2.72
N GLY A 956 -16.95 -14.50 3.84
CA GLY A 956 -18.21 -14.14 4.49
C GLY A 956 -18.27 -14.59 5.95
N PRO A 957 -19.27 -14.18 6.73
CA PRO A 957 -19.44 -14.60 8.13
C PRO A 957 -19.59 -16.13 8.25
N VAL A 958 -18.94 -16.71 9.25
CA VAL A 958 -19.05 -18.15 9.57
C VAL A 958 -19.96 -18.33 10.77
N ARG A 959 -21.05 -19.10 10.58
CA ARG A 959 -21.97 -19.48 11.64
C ARG A 959 -21.52 -20.74 12.33
N ASP A 960 -21.75 -20.83 13.65
CA ASP A 960 -21.39 -21.96 14.49
C ASP A 960 -19.94 -22.46 14.24
N LEU A 961 -18.98 -21.55 14.10
CA LEU A 961 -17.57 -21.89 13.96
C LEU A 961 -17.14 -22.69 15.18
N ALA A 962 -16.63 -23.91 14.96
CA ALA A 962 -16.01 -24.70 16.00
C ALA A 962 -14.49 -24.51 15.95
N VAL A 963 -13.93 -23.98 17.03
CA VAL A 963 -12.49 -23.84 17.28
C VAL A 963 -12.08 -24.88 18.30
N THR A 964 -11.30 -25.88 17.91
CA THR A 964 -10.91 -27.00 18.76
C THR A 964 -9.44 -26.91 19.14
N ALA A 965 -9.16 -26.79 20.44
CA ALA A 965 -7.82 -26.91 20.99
C ALA A 965 -7.48 -28.41 21.22
N HIS A 966 -6.39 -28.86 20.63
CA HIS A 966 -5.86 -30.24 20.74
C HIS A 966 -4.71 -30.32 21.75
N ILE A 967 -4.41 -29.21 22.41
CA ILE A 967 -3.39 -29.06 23.44
C ILE A 967 -4.02 -28.48 24.70
N PRO A 968 -3.45 -28.72 25.87
CA PRO A 968 -3.90 -28.06 27.09
C PRO A 968 -3.73 -26.54 26.95
N LEU A 969 -4.81 -25.82 27.14
CA LEU A 969 -4.84 -24.36 27.22
C LEU A 969 -5.52 -23.94 28.52
N PRO A 970 -5.18 -22.82 29.14
CA PRO A 970 -5.95 -22.26 30.24
C PRO A 970 -7.40 -22.09 29.78
N SER A 971 -8.36 -22.63 30.50
CA SER A 971 -9.77 -22.57 30.05
C SER A 971 -10.77 -22.34 31.18
N ARG A 972 -10.31 -21.93 32.36
CA ARG A 972 -11.19 -21.67 33.51
C ARG A 972 -12.18 -20.54 33.22
N GLN A 973 -11.77 -19.57 32.45
CA GLN A 973 -12.61 -18.49 31.94
C GLN A 973 -12.31 -18.26 30.46
N ALA A 974 -13.26 -18.61 29.62
CA ALA A 974 -13.17 -18.38 28.17
C ALA A 974 -14.19 -17.32 27.76
N ALA A 975 -13.79 -16.33 27.00
CA ALA A 975 -14.67 -15.29 26.48
C ALA A 975 -14.16 -14.75 25.14
N LEU A 976 -15.07 -14.29 24.28
CA LEU A 976 -14.73 -13.55 23.08
C LEU A 976 -14.57 -12.06 23.39
N ALA A 977 -13.58 -11.40 22.77
CA ALA A 977 -13.34 -9.97 22.94
C ALA A 977 -14.53 -9.14 22.46
N SER A 978 -15.19 -9.54 21.38
CA SER A 978 -16.44 -8.93 20.91
C SER A 978 -17.61 -9.05 21.91
N GLY A 979 -17.55 -10.04 22.84
CA GLY A 979 -18.65 -10.37 23.74
C GLY A 979 -19.72 -11.23 23.12
N ALA A 980 -19.47 -11.78 21.94
CA ALA A 980 -20.38 -12.74 21.32
C ALA A 980 -20.59 -13.99 22.22
N LYS A 981 -21.74 -14.65 22.05
CA LYS A 981 -22.05 -15.87 22.83
C LYS A 981 -21.08 -16.98 22.48
N LEU A 982 -20.56 -17.62 23.51
CA LEU A 982 -19.59 -18.71 23.41
C LEU A 982 -20.17 -19.98 24.05
N LYS A 983 -20.16 -21.09 23.34
CA LYS A 983 -20.42 -22.43 23.87
C LYS A 983 -19.11 -23.17 24.02
N VAL A 984 -18.87 -23.79 25.15
CA VAL A 984 -17.63 -24.54 25.42
C VAL A 984 -18.00 -25.99 25.72
N SER A 985 -17.32 -26.91 25.09
CA SER A 985 -17.43 -28.36 25.36
C SER A 985 -16.03 -28.96 25.47
N THR A 986 -15.90 -29.94 26.37
CA THR A 986 -14.62 -30.65 26.57
C THR A 986 -14.86 -32.14 26.40
N ASP A 987 -13.99 -32.77 25.61
CA ASP A 987 -13.93 -34.21 25.39
C ASP A 987 -12.51 -34.72 25.61
N GLY A 988 -12.26 -35.33 26.75
CA GLY A 988 -10.91 -35.72 27.16
C GLY A 988 -9.95 -34.53 27.26
N ALA A 989 -8.90 -34.59 26.49
CA ALA A 989 -7.90 -33.47 26.44
C ALA A 989 -8.25 -32.36 25.44
N ARG A 990 -9.36 -32.49 24.73
CA ARG A 990 -9.78 -31.52 23.69
C ARG A 990 -10.82 -30.56 24.24
N THR A 991 -10.67 -29.28 23.95
CA THR A 991 -11.70 -28.26 24.26
C THR A 991 -12.15 -27.59 22.97
N THR A 992 -13.45 -27.60 22.74
CA THR A 992 -14.08 -26.99 21.56
C THR A 992 -14.89 -25.77 21.97
N PHE A 993 -14.67 -24.68 21.27
CA PHE A 993 -15.33 -23.39 21.42
C PHE A 993 -16.21 -23.13 20.18
N CYS A 994 -17.51 -22.97 20.36
CA CYS A 994 -18.45 -22.73 19.26
C CYS A 994 -19.10 -21.36 19.37
N PHE A 995 -19.05 -20.58 18.27
CA PHE A 995 -19.60 -19.22 18.17
C PHE A 995 -19.72 -18.77 16.71
N ASP A 996 -20.42 -17.69 16.49
CA ASP A 996 -20.48 -17.02 15.18
C ASP A 996 -19.28 -16.07 15.03
N LEU A 997 -18.57 -16.14 13.90
CA LEU A 997 -17.45 -15.26 13.55
C LEU A 997 -17.81 -14.47 12.31
N ASP A 998 -17.76 -13.14 12.40
CA ASP A 998 -17.90 -12.26 11.22
C ASP A 998 -16.58 -12.15 10.44
N VAL A 999 -15.70 -11.24 10.82
CA VAL A 999 -14.43 -10.95 10.15
C VAL A 999 -13.24 -11.39 10.98
N ALA A 1000 -13.25 -11.09 12.26
CA ALA A 1000 -12.16 -11.40 13.17
C ALA A 1000 -12.63 -11.26 14.62
N ASP A 1001 -12.01 -12.01 15.53
CA ASP A 1001 -12.22 -11.92 16.97
C ASP A 1001 -11.01 -12.46 17.74
N VAL A 1002 -11.01 -12.31 19.04
CA VAL A 1002 -10.00 -12.90 19.93
C VAL A 1002 -10.70 -13.70 21.02
N LEU A 1003 -10.40 -14.99 21.07
CA LEU A 1003 -10.82 -15.85 22.16
C LEU A 1003 -9.80 -15.73 23.30
N MET A 1004 -10.25 -15.16 24.41
CA MET A 1004 -9.45 -14.97 25.63
C MET A 1004 -9.62 -16.19 26.55
N LEU A 1005 -8.51 -16.75 27.02
CA LEU A 1005 -8.45 -17.91 27.89
C LEU A 1005 -7.65 -17.54 29.14
N ARG A 1006 -8.30 -17.53 30.32
CA ARG A 1006 -7.69 -17.15 31.60
C ARG A 1006 -7.80 -18.23 32.67
#